data_ce2c10a19a674e364afdf96f31c5b19f
#
_entry.id   ce2c10a19a674e364afdf96f31c5b19f
#
_cell.length_a   1.000
_cell.length_b   1.000
_cell.length_c   1.000
_cell.angle_alpha   90.00
_cell.angle_beta   90.00
_cell.angle_gamma   90.00
#
_symmetry.space_group_name_H-M   'P 1'
#
loop_
_entity.id
_entity.type
_entity.pdbx_description
1 polymer ?
#
loop_
_entity_poly.entity_id
_entity_poly.type
_entity_poly.pdbx_seq_one_letter_code
_entity_poly.pdbx_strand_id
1 'polypeptide(L)'
;MIKESYKEDPLDKLAVADPDLAETVIDDLKQRSAPIATESITLMVEETLWALSQEISFGHSVAMGYVDLLREEDPGKIIQYKDLVRKFANRGPTLGKIMATHLVPVLTFGNKKLLERFIDVVDIMLNKGTYTLNSPLQFLSVLLEDKDLGTVFAYLDLLGETFSKNLSYVQCQNFAYVLPRAVGSFSSLRRTWQIELLTHVIKADFRLADLFLDGLQKGLDLLSKDALNRFVSIGLDKLKHNRQLASKFLSLESKQGMDTFTDMQVTVPISQVQNQLNRYLRARTGMTISVRSMSSLPKVYVEKQGKESLVCSDGNFIYLPSEIDLFPNKAKNITLYKCLVKLEAGHYEFNSFQFDIERVMERCQGNTQLKDDMFEFDPIQNREDFSDLEHFVSSFPIKTLASDLFTIFEHGRIRLVLTRQYPGLMKQVMSMLRWEIDRMNKQNGLLGSIFQLYLLIALGISNQKNEGIKRNIKKHMASFVNQFEKKINEDNTVEACAELVAVMYPDITKMLRQSEDINNLAEDYTPLKTPFGRRIRPDLFFSAFRKYENVAKKLKINIEEKGFKIYKSDIKRRLVENNGFLSHQDLKDMIFLSHKNNGPYPMNQLNISTDLSWLDLSKLFGDSGIPRVEIQDFSGPIVWYREWDNNLQDYLQAHVRVLDKTMTCHSGDVYDLTLQRYRGLVKKIRYAFELLKPEGLIRLRQWIEGDEFDYRAMLDFVLDKKAGKIPSERLYIKHIKQLRDVSVLLLVDLSRSTANPILGSQATVMDVEKEAIVLFCEALEVVGDAFSIAGFSGTGRLGVDYLRVKDFDEKMDDTIKQRINALSPRR
;
A
#
# COMPACT_ATOMS: atom_id res chain seq x y z
N MET A 1 42.65 -26.08 52.30
CA MET A 1 42.82 -24.90 51.36
C MET A 1 42.72 -25.34 49.96
N ILE A 2 41.51 -25.36 49.47
CA ILE A 2 41.19 -25.62 48.07
C ILE A 2 41.05 -24.28 47.39
N LYS A 3 41.95 -23.98 46.43
CA LYS A 3 41.82 -22.81 45.55
C LYS A 3 40.61 -23.04 44.65
N GLU A 4 39.49 -22.38 44.95
CA GLU A 4 38.46 -22.12 43.98
C GLU A 4 39.07 -21.27 42.88
N SER A 5 39.23 -21.84 41.69
CA SER A 5 39.55 -21.10 40.46
C SER A 5 38.34 -20.25 40.13
N TYR A 6 38.46 -18.94 40.33
CA TYR A 6 37.58 -17.96 39.73
C TYR A 6 37.59 -18.19 38.20
N LYS A 7 36.56 -18.79 37.63
CA LYS A 7 36.33 -18.70 36.21
C LYS A 7 35.95 -17.26 35.90
N GLU A 8 36.92 -16.47 35.39
CA GLU A 8 36.65 -15.18 34.81
C GLU A 8 35.53 -15.31 33.79
N ASP A 9 34.52 -14.46 33.87
CA ASP A 9 33.47 -14.42 32.85
C ASP A 9 34.12 -14.11 31.50
N PRO A 10 33.91 -14.91 30.46
CA PRO A 10 34.49 -14.63 29.15
C PRO A 10 34.23 -13.20 28.67
N LEU A 11 33.10 -12.61 29.02
CA LEU A 11 32.71 -11.24 28.61
C LEU A 11 33.57 -10.16 29.27
N ASP A 12 34.13 -10.42 30.44
CA ASP A 12 35.07 -9.49 31.10
C ASP A 12 36.35 -9.29 30.29
N LYS A 13 36.81 -10.32 29.58
CA LYS A 13 37.95 -10.21 28.64
C LYS A 13 37.65 -9.32 27.45
N LEU A 14 36.42 -9.38 26.94
CA LEU A 14 35.99 -8.50 25.85
C LEU A 14 35.89 -7.04 26.36
N ALA A 15 35.36 -6.82 27.54
CA ALA A 15 35.23 -5.50 28.13
C ALA A 15 36.60 -4.81 28.40
N VAL A 16 37.65 -5.59 28.64
CA VAL A 16 39.01 -5.06 28.75
C VAL A 16 39.59 -4.65 27.40
N ALA A 17 39.23 -5.37 26.31
CA ALA A 17 39.77 -5.11 24.99
C ALA A 17 39.00 -3.98 24.27
N ASP A 18 37.70 -3.97 24.37
CA ASP A 18 36.79 -2.97 23.75
C ASP A 18 35.52 -2.84 24.62
N PRO A 19 35.46 -1.83 25.51
CA PRO A 19 34.35 -1.63 26.42
C PRO A 19 33.02 -1.36 25.71
N ASP A 20 33.02 -0.55 24.65
CA ASP A 20 31.83 -0.15 23.92
C ASP A 20 31.19 -1.35 23.17
N LEU A 21 32.04 -2.19 22.58
CA LEU A 21 31.62 -3.43 21.94
C LEU A 21 31.06 -4.42 22.98
N ALA A 22 31.73 -4.55 24.14
CA ALA A 22 31.26 -5.45 25.17
C ALA A 22 29.90 -5.04 25.73
N GLU A 23 29.66 -3.74 25.96
CA GLU A 23 28.35 -3.22 26.37
C GLU A 23 27.28 -3.56 25.38
N THR A 24 27.51 -3.33 24.07
CA THR A 24 26.58 -3.66 22.99
C THR A 24 26.25 -5.15 22.94
N VAL A 25 27.26 -6.01 23.02
CA VAL A 25 27.10 -7.48 23.05
C VAL A 25 26.30 -7.94 24.25
N ILE A 26 26.61 -7.42 25.44
CA ILE A 26 25.94 -7.76 26.71
C ILE A 26 24.46 -7.36 26.64
N ASP A 27 24.15 -6.18 26.14
CA ASP A 27 22.76 -5.69 26.03
C ASP A 27 21.94 -6.52 25.02
N ASP A 28 22.51 -6.90 23.90
CA ASP A 28 21.86 -7.80 22.94
C ASP A 28 21.65 -9.22 23.50
N LEU A 29 22.61 -9.72 24.31
CA LEU A 29 22.50 -11.02 24.98
C LEU A 29 21.47 -11.01 26.11
N LYS A 30 21.30 -9.89 26.86
CA LYS A 30 20.31 -9.74 27.93
C LYS A 30 18.86 -9.69 27.44
N GLN A 31 18.62 -9.23 26.22
CA GLN A 31 17.27 -9.19 25.64
C GLN A 31 16.67 -10.56 25.34
N ARG A 32 17.31 -11.64 25.75
CA ARG A 32 16.92 -13.03 25.43
C ARG A 32 16.27 -13.75 26.59
N SER A 33 15.34 -14.64 26.24
CA SER A 33 14.58 -15.45 27.18
C SER A 33 15.24 -16.80 27.50
N ALA A 34 16.22 -17.28 26.70
CA ALA A 34 16.84 -18.58 26.84
C ALA A 34 18.32 -18.48 27.26
N PRO A 35 18.81 -19.37 28.16
CA PRO A 35 20.21 -19.39 28.57
C PRO A 35 21.11 -19.91 27.44
N ILE A 36 22.19 -19.19 27.13
CA ILE A 36 23.17 -19.58 26.12
C ILE A 36 24.27 -20.46 26.74
N ALA A 37 24.70 -21.47 26.01
CA ALA A 37 25.80 -22.33 26.46
C ALA A 37 27.10 -21.51 26.64
N THR A 38 27.71 -21.61 27.80
CA THR A 38 28.95 -20.90 28.18
C THR A 38 30.10 -21.15 27.18
N GLU A 39 30.15 -22.35 26.57
CA GLU A 39 31.12 -22.70 25.53
C GLU A 39 30.97 -21.84 24.29
N SER A 40 29.76 -21.55 23.87
CA SER A 40 29.48 -20.71 22.70
C SER A 40 29.84 -19.24 22.93
N ILE A 41 29.63 -18.74 24.15
CA ILE A 41 30.06 -17.38 24.53
C ILE A 41 31.58 -17.31 24.58
N THR A 42 32.25 -18.32 25.14
CA THR A 42 33.73 -18.37 25.19
C THR A 42 34.31 -18.37 23.78
N LEU A 43 33.77 -19.18 22.87
CA LEU A 43 34.19 -19.22 21.48
C LEU A 43 33.98 -17.85 20.78
N MET A 44 32.83 -17.22 20.98
CA MET A 44 32.54 -15.88 20.45
C MET A 44 33.61 -14.88 20.92
N VAL A 45 33.89 -14.84 22.21
CA VAL A 45 34.86 -13.89 22.79
C VAL A 45 36.26 -14.15 22.24
N GLU A 46 36.71 -15.40 22.20
CA GLU A 46 38.03 -15.76 21.64
C GLU A 46 38.19 -15.34 20.17
N GLU A 47 37.20 -15.61 19.34
CA GLU A 47 37.23 -15.25 17.93
C GLU A 47 37.13 -13.72 17.72
N THR A 48 36.33 -13.04 18.56
CA THR A 48 36.24 -11.59 18.54
C THR A 48 37.55 -10.92 18.92
N LEU A 49 38.20 -11.39 19.97
CA LEU A 49 39.53 -10.89 20.41
C LEU A 49 40.60 -11.13 19.35
N TRP A 50 40.59 -12.30 18.71
CA TRP A 50 41.48 -12.59 17.60
C TRP A 50 41.24 -11.62 16.43
N ALA A 51 39.98 -11.32 16.07
CA ALA A 51 39.64 -10.40 14.99
C ALA A 51 39.98 -8.95 15.36
N LEU A 52 39.74 -8.52 16.62
CA LEU A 52 40.14 -7.19 17.14
C LEU A 52 41.65 -6.99 17.07
N SER A 53 42.45 -8.04 17.28
CA SER A 53 43.91 -7.95 17.17
C SER A 53 44.41 -7.66 15.76
N GLN A 54 43.57 -7.91 14.73
CA GLN A 54 43.89 -7.62 13.34
C GLN A 54 43.38 -6.24 12.90
N GLU A 55 42.09 -5.94 13.17
CA GLU A 55 41.46 -4.66 12.88
C GLU A 55 40.21 -4.50 13.79
N ILE A 56 40.03 -3.32 14.39
CA ILE A 56 38.89 -3.02 15.28
C ILE A 56 37.55 -3.26 14.57
N SER A 57 37.40 -2.75 13.37
CA SER A 57 36.15 -2.87 12.61
C SER A 57 35.85 -4.32 12.18
N PHE A 58 36.84 -5.17 12.03
CA PHE A 58 36.68 -6.60 11.80
C PHE A 58 36.22 -7.32 13.07
N GLY A 59 36.78 -6.99 14.22
CA GLY A 59 36.34 -7.53 15.49
C GLY A 59 34.86 -7.24 15.78
N HIS A 60 34.41 -6.00 15.54
CA HIS A 60 33.01 -5.62 15.68
C HIS A 60 32.08 -6.44 14.77
N SER A 61 32.46 -6.65 13.51
CA SER A 61 31.67 -7.45 12.58
C SER A 61 31.60 -8.93 12.99
N VAL A 62 32.68 -9.49 13.51
CA VAL A 62 32.71 -10.86 14.03
C VAL A 62 31.82 -11.01 15.26
N ALA A 63 31.91 -10.10 16.22
CA ALA A 63 31.08 -10.11 17.43
C ALA A 63 29.58 -10.11 17.08
N MET A 64 29.16 -9.14 16.26
CA MET A 64 27.75 -9.04 15.83
C MET A 64 27.27 -10.26 15.05
N GLY A 65 28.13 -10.83 14.19
CA GLY A 65 27.79 -12.08 13.49
C GLY A 65 27.58 -13.27 14.42
N TYR A 66 28.37 -13.40 15.48
CA TYR A 66 28.14 -14.43 16.52
C TYR A 66 26.87 -14.14 17.31
N VAL A 67 26.62 -12.90 17.67
CA VAL A 67 25.39 -12.50 18.37
C VAL A 67 24.15 -12.89 17.57
N ASP A 68 24.14 -12.69 16.27
CA ASP A 68 23.02 -13.09 15.42
C ASP A 68 22.86 -14.63 15.31
N LEU A 69 23.96 -15.38 15.15
CA LEU A 69 23.93 -16.83 15.07
C LEU A 69 23.56 -17.50 16.39
N LEU A 70 23.95 -16.92 17.51
CA LEU A 70 23.54 -17.38 18.83
C LEU A 70 22.02 -17.29 19.04
N ARG A 71 21.31 -16.49 18.25
CA ARG A 71 19.83 -16.44 18.25
C ARG A 71 19.18 -17.73 17.74
N GLU A 72 19.86 -18.51 16.94
CA GLU A 72 19.29 -19.71 16.30
C GLU A 72 19.61 -21.03 17.04
N GLU A 73 20.42 -20.99 18.08
CA GLU A 73 20.78 -22.15 18.94
C GLU A 73 21.38 -23.36 18.18
N ASP A 74 21.99 -23.16 17.01
CA ASP A 74 22.60 -24.21 16.19
C ASP A 74 24.15 -24.18 16.29
N PRO A 75 24.77 -25.07 17.10
CA PRO A 75 26.22 -25.10 17.27
C PRO A 75 26.98 -25.40 15.95
N GLY A 76 26.34 -26.10 15.01
CA GLY A 76 26.94 -26.43 13.72
C GLY A 76 27.17 -25.18 12.87
N LYS A 77 26.24 -24.23 12.88
CA LYS A 77 26.38 -22.96 12.15
C LYS A 77 27.47 -22.08 12.74
N ILE A 78 27.60 -22.09 14.06
CA ILE A 78 28.62 -21.32 14.78
C ILE A 78 30.04 -21.80 14.39
N ILE A 79 30.25 -23.10 14.33
CA ILE A 79 31.54 -23.68 13.91
C ILE A 79 31.81 -23.37 12.43
N GLN A 80 30.82 -23.54 11.57
CA GLN A 80 30.97 -23.20 10.14
C GLN A 80 31.28 -21.72 9.92
N TYR A 81 30.67 -20.83 10.70
CA TYR A 81 30.97 -19.40 10.66
C TYR A 81 32.44 -19.13 11.01
N LYS A 82 32.90 -19.67 12.11
CA LYS A 82 34.30 -19.58 12.54
C LYS A 82 35.26 -19.99 11.44
N ASP A 83 35.10 -21.21 10.92
CA ASP A 83 36.02 -21.79 9.95
C ASP A 83 36.06 -20.99 8.64
N LEU A 84 34.91 -20.54 8.16
CA LEU A 84 34.81 -19.73 6.95
C LEU A 84 35.36 -18.32 7.14
N VAL A 85 35.04 -17.65 8.23
CA VAL A 85 35.58 -16.29 8.50
C VAL A 85 37.10 -16.35 8.62
N ARG A 86 37.66 -17.33 9.36
CA ARG A 86 39.11 -17.53 9.43
C ARG A 86 39.75 -17.83 8.07
N LYS A 87 39.14 -18.71 7.27
CA LYS A 87 39.61 -19.03 5.92
C LYS A 87 39.75 -17.79 5.06
N PHE A 88 38.79 -16.88 5.10
CA PHE A 88 38.84 -15.66 4.28
C PHE A 88 39.70 -14.56 4.92
N ALA A 89 39.72 -14.43 6.23
CA ALA A 89 40.57 -13.49 6.94
C ALA A 89 42.07 -13.75 6.75
N ASN A 90 42.48 -15.01 6.51
CA ASN A 90 43.86 -15.34 6.13
C ASN A 90 44.34 -14.68 4.84
N ARG A 91 43.38 -14.21 4.00
CA ARG A 91 43.66 -13.43 2.77
C ARG A 91 43.63 -11.90 3.01
N GLY A 92 43.31 -11.47 4.23
CA GLY A 92 43.32 -10.07 4.67
C GLY A 92 42.13 -9.73 5.57
N PRO A 93 42.30 -8.80 6.55
CA PRO A 93 41.28 -8.45 7.54
C PRO A 93 40.02 -7.81 6.93
N THR A 94 40.18 -7.01 5.87
CA THR A 94 39.05 -6.42 5.14
C THR A 94 38.14 -7.49 4.56
N LEU A 95 38.69 -8.58 4.02
CA LEU A 95 37.91 -9.70 3.49
C LEU A 95 37.24 -10.48 4.64
N GLY A 96 37.94 -10.68 5.74
CA GLY A 96 37.38 -11.25 6.96
C GLY A 96 36.17 -10.47 7.46
N LYS A 97 36.24 -9.15 7.49
CA LYS A 97 35.15 -8.25 7.84
C LYS A 97 33.91 -8.40 6.92
N ILE A 98 34.13 -8.36 5.61
CA ILE A 98 33.04 -8.51 4.62
C ILE A 98 32.35 -9.86 4.83
N MET A 99 33.13 -10.93 5.00
CA MET A 99 32.58 -12.27 5.21
C MET A 99 31.87 -12.39 6.55
N ALA A 100 32.41 -11.83 7.62
CA ALA A 100 31.77 -11.83 8.93
C ALA A 100 30.36 -11.21 8.89
N THR A 101 30.18 -10.13 8.11
CA THR A 101 28.92 -9.43 7.99
C THR A 101 27.91 -10.20 7.12
N HIS A 102 28.34 -10.72 5.98
CA HIS A 102 27.40 -11.23 4.94
C HIS A 102 27.22 -12.75 4.96
N LEU A 103 28.01 -13.49 5.72
CA LEU A 103 27.88 -14.95 5.84
C LEU A 103 26.73 -15.35 6.74
N VAL A 104 26.41 -14.52 7.75
CA VAL A 104 25.37 -14.82 8.73
C VAL A 104 24.00 -15.06 8.07
N PRO A 105 23.45 -14.17 7.21
CA PRO A 105 22.16 -14.42 6.55
C PRO A 105 22.13 -15.69 5.71
N VAL A 106 23.30 -16.12 5.16
CA VAL A 106 23.40 -17.34 4.35
C VAL A 106 23.36 -18.58 5.23
N LEU A 107 24.04 -18.55 6.39
CA LEU A 107 24.05 -19.65 7.37
C LEU A 107 22.71 -19.80 8.08
N THR A 108 22.06 -18.67 8.43
CA THR A 108 20.74 -18.68 9.07
C THR A 108 19.68 -19.28 8.15
N PHE A 109 19.82 -19.08 6.86
CA PHE A 109 18.94 -19.70 5.87
C PHE A 109 18.99 -21.24 5.86
N GLY A 110 20.10 -21.86 6.30
CA GLY A 110 20.24 -23.29 6.54
C GLY A 110 20.28 -24.19 5.29
N ASN A 111 20.55 -23.66 4.10
CA ASN A 111 20.62 -24.44 2.88
C ASN A 111 22.10 -24.69 2.43
N LYS A 112 22.51 -25.95 2.50
CA LYS A 112 23.90 -26.36 2.14
C LYS A 112 24.30 -25.97 0.73
N LYS A 113 23.42 -26.19 -0.26
CA LYS A 113 23.70 -25.84 -1.65
C LYS A 113 23.85 -24.33 -1.86
N LEU A 114 23.09 -23.54 -1.10
CA LEU A 114 23.23 -22.09 -1.12
C LEU A 114 24.59 -21.64 -0.59
N LEU A 115 25.04 -22.22 0.52
CA LEU A 115 26.35 -21.92 1.08
C LEU A 115 27.49 -22.29 0.12
N GLU A 116 27.46 -23.47 -0.48
CA GLU A 116 28.43 -23.91 -1.48
C GLU A 116 28.47 -22.91 -2.65
N ARG A 117 27.30 -22.56 -3.22
CA ARG A 117 27.21 -21.62 -4.35
C ARG A 117 27.68 -20.21 -3.98
N PHE A 118 27.35 -19.75 -2.76
CA PHE A 118 27.82 -18.48 -2.24
C PHE A 118 29.34 -18.41 -2.19
N ILE A 119 30.00 -19.43 -1.64
CA ILE A 119 31.45 -19.48 -1.54
C ILE A 119 32.09 -19.46 -2.94
N ASP A 120 31.57 -20.24 -3.87
CA ASP A 120 32.08 -20.29 -5.28
C ASP A 120 32.02 -18.91 -5.94
N VAL A 121 30.88 -18.21 -5.78
CA VAL A 121 30.67 -16.87 -6.35
C VAL A 121 31.59 -15.83 -5.70
N VAL A 122 31.75 -15.88 -4.37
CA VAL A 122 32.69 -15.00 -3.65
C VAL A 122 34.12 -15.22 -4.11
N ASP A 123 34.56 -16.47 -4.31
CA ASP A 123 35.90 -16.78 -4.81
C ASP A 123 36.08 -16.27 -6.26
N ILE A 124 35.09 -16.39 -7.15
CA ILE A 124 35.11 -15.82 -8.51
C ILE A 124 35.27 -14.29 -8.46
N MET A 125 34.47 -13.62 -7.63
CA MET A 125 34.49 -12.16 -7.50
C MET A 125 35.81 -11.68 -6.87
N LEU A 126 36.33 -12.40 -5.91
CA LEU A 126 37.59 -12.09 -5.23
C LEU A 126 38.79 -12.10 -6.17
N ASN A 127 38.77 -12.96 -7.20
CA ASN A 127 39.80 -12.96 -8.26
C ASN A 127 39.84 -11.63 -9.04
N LYS A 128 38.78 -10.80 -8.98
CA LYS A 128 38.74 -9.44 -9.55
C LYS A 128 39.11 -8.36 -8.54
N GLY A 129 39.03 -8.67 -7.25
CA GLY A 129 39.37 -7.78 -6.11
C GLY A 129 38.26 -7.62 -5.08
N THR A 130 38.64 -7.31 -3.85
CA THR A 130 37.73 -7.16 -2.70
C THR A 130 36.66 -6.07 -2.90
N TYR A 131 36.94 -5.04 -3.69
CA TYR A 131 36.02 -3.94 -4.00
C TYR A 131 34.76 -4.38 -4.75
N THR A 132 34.75 -5.58 -5.35
CA THR A 132 33.59 -6.12 -6.06
C THR A 132 32.55 -6.71 -5.12
N LEU A 133 32.88 -7.01 -3.87
CA LEU A 133 32.07 -7.83 -2.96
C LEU A 133 30.98 -7.05 -2.22
N ASN A 134 31.31 -5.88 -1.69
CA ASN A 134 30.52 -5.21 -0.65
C ASN A 134 29.06 -4.96 -1.08
N SER A 135 28.83 -4.21 -2.16
CA SER A 135 27.50 -3.86 -2.65
C SER A 135 26.67 -5.07 -3.11
N PRO A 136 27.22 -6.05 -3.89
CA PRO A 136 26.47 -7.25 -4.25
C PRO A 136 26.10 -8.13 -3.06
N LEU A 137 26.96 -8.29 -2.06
CA LEU A 137 26.68 -9.10 -0.87
C LEU A 137 25.69 -8.42 0.08
N GLN A 138 25.76 -7.10 0.20
CA GLN A 138 24.76 -6.33 0.95
C GLN A 138 23.36 -6.52 0.35
N PHE A 139 23.25 -6.47 -0.97
CA PHE A 139 21.97 -6.70 -1.63
C PHE A 139 21.51 -8.16 -1.53
N LEU A 140 22.44 -9.13 -1.54
CA LEU A 140 22.13 -10.53 -1.31
C LEU A 140 21.49 -10.76 0.06
N SER A 141 21.98 -10.07 1.11
CA SER A 141 21.39 -10.13 2.45
C SER A 141 19.92 -9.68 2.42
N VAL A 142 19.59 -8.61 1.68
CA VAL A 142 18.20 -8.15 1.49
C VAL A 142 17.35 -9.19 0.76
N LEU A 143 17.89 -9.86 -0.26
CA LEU A 143 17.15 -10.91 -0.99
C LEU A 143 16.89 -12.16 -0.12
N LEU A 144 17.77 -12.46 0.82
CA LEU A 144 17.60 -13.59 1.75
C LEU A 144 16.45 -13.34 2.75
N GLU A 145 16.17 -12.08 3.11
CA GLU A 145 15.01 -11.72 3.94
C GLU A 145 13.67 -12.06 3.27
N ASP A 146 13.60 -11.96 1.93
CA ASP A 146 12.41 -12.30 1.15
C ASP A 146 12.12 -13.82 1.10
N LYS A 147 13.05 -14.67 1.56
CA LYS A 147 12.98 -16.15 1.59
C LYS A 147 12.68 -16.81 0.24
N ASP A 148 12.89 -16.13 -0.89
CA ASP A 148 12.74 -16.68 -2.24
C ASP A 148 14.06 -17.28 -2.74
N LEU A 149 14.25 -18.57 -2.49
CA LEU A 149 15.43 -19.31 -2.96
C LEU A 149 15.68 -19.20 -4.46
N GLY A 150 14.62 -19.17 -5.26
CA GLY A 150 14.75 -19.08 -6.72
C GLY A 150 15.45 -17.79 -7.14
N THR A 151 15.04 -16.67 -6.57
CA THR A 151 15.66 -15.35 -6.82
C THR A 151 17.09 -15.29 -6.30
N VAL A 152 17.37 -15.85 -5.12
CA VAL A 152 18.70 -15.87 -4.54
C VAL A 152 19.69 -16.65 -5.41
N PHE A 153 19.32 -17.85 -5.86
CA PHE A 153 20.18 -18.62 -6.77
C PHE A 153 20.38 -17.94 -8.12
N ALA A 154 19.32 -17.40 -8.72
CA ALA A 154 19.43 -16.66 -9.97
C ALA A 154 20.38 -15.46 -9.84
N TYR A 155 20.33 -14.75 -8.70
CA TYR A 155 21.23 -13.62 -8.45
C TYR A 155 22.69 -14.06 -8.25
N LEU A 156 22.95 -15.14 -7.53
CA LEU A 156 24.30 -15.71 -7.41
C LEU A 156 24.83 -16.17 -8.76
N ASP A 157 24.00 -16.78 -9.61
CA ASP A 157 24.38 -17.17 -10.96
C ASP A 157 24.71 -15.97 -11.85
N LEU A 158 23.93 -14.88 -11.74
CA LEU A 158 24.21 -13.61 -12.40
C LEU A 158 25.59 -13.06 -12.03
N LEU A 159 25.90 -13.00 -10.74
CA LEU A 159 27.20 -12.54 -10.25
C LEU A 159 28.34 -13.46 -10.74
N GLY A 160 28.19 -14.77 -10.57
CA GLY A 160 29.19 -15.75 -10.99
C GLY A 160 29.48 -15.66 -12.48
N GLU A 161 28.45 -15.61 -13.34
CA GLU A 161 28.62 -15.49 -14.79
C GLU A 161 29.27 -14.16 -15.18
N THR A 162 28.86 -13.04 -14.56
CA THR A 162 29.38 -11.70 -14.85
C THR A 162 30.87 -11.62 -14.53
N PHE A 163 31.24 -11.96 -13.29
CA PHE A 163 32.62 -11.80 -12.81
C PHE A 163 33.60 -12.90 -13.33
N SER A 164 33.07 -13.98 -13.92
CA SER A 164 33.89 -14.96 -14.65
C SER A 164 34.45 -14.43 -15.98
N LYS A 165 33.80 -13.37 -16.56
CA LYS A 165 34.25 -12.77 -17.81
C LYS A 165 35.56 -12.00 -17.66
N ASN A 166 36.23 -11.77 -18.80
CA ASN A 166 37.44 -10.95 -18.81
C ASN A 166 37.08 -9.46 -18.78
N LEU A 167 36.82 -8.95 -17.58
CA LEU A 167 36.40 -7.56 -17.32
C LEU A 167 37.62 -6.71 -16.94
N SER A 168 37.63 -5.46 -17.39
CA SER A 168 38.56 -4.44 -16.88
C SER A 168 38.18 -4.00 -15.48
N TYR A 169 39.11 -3.37 -14.76
CA TYR A 169 38.86 -2.84 -13.42
C TYR A 169 37.61 -1.94 -13.36
N VAL A 170 37.48 -0.98 -14.28
CA VAL A 170 36.36 -0.07 -14.36
C VAL A 170 35.03 -0.81 -14.60
N GLN A 171 35.06 -1.85 -15.44
CA GLN A 171 33.86 -2.67 -15.69
C GLN A 171 33.46 -3.49 -14.45
N CYS A 172 34.44 -4.06 -13.74
CA CYS A 172 34.14 -4.76 -12.48
C CYS A 172 33.51 -3.85 -11.46
N GLN A 173 34.02 -2.62 -11.29
CA GLN A 173 33.47 -1.63 -10.39
C GLN A 173 32.06 -1.21 -10.80
N ASN A 174 31.84 -0.98 -12.10
CA ASN A 174 30.52 -0.64 -12.62
C ASN A 174 29.50 -1.76 -12.37
N PHE A 175 29.81 -3.02 -12.71
CA PHE A 175 28.88 -4.11 -12.49
C PHE A 175 28.62 -4.39 -11.01
N ALA A 176 29.61 -4.26 -10.13
CA ALA A 176 29.42 -4.41 -8.70
C ALA A 176 28.41 -3.41 -8.13
N TYR A 177 28.26 -2.24 -8.75
CA TYR A 177 27.31 -1.20 -8.36
C TYR A 177 25.97 -1.30 -9.11
N VAL A 178 26.00 -1.53 -10.42
CA VAL A 178 24.80 -1.50 -11.28
C VAL A 178 23.91 -2.73 -11.09
N LEU A 179 24.48 -3.94 -10.97
CA LEU A 179 23.68 -5.16 -10.89
C LEU A 179 22.77 -5.21 -9.64
N PRO A 180 23.24 -4.95 -8.41
CA PRO A 180 22.36 -4.92 -7.25
C PRO A 180 21.20 -3.95 -7.40
N ARG A 181 21.51 -2.75 -7.91
CA ARG A 181 20.55 -1.68 -8.11
C ARG A 181 19.50 -2.01 -9.17
N ALA A 182 19.94 -2.59 -10.29
CA ALA A 182 19.05 -3.03 -11.36
C ALA A 182 18.12 -4.14 -10.88
N VAL A 183 18.65 -5.17 -10.22
CA VAL A 183 17.85 -6.28 -9.68
C VAL A 183 16.89 -5.79 -8.59
N GLY A 184 17.29 -4.81 -7.78
CA GLY A 184 16.44 -4.17 -6.79
C GLY A 184 15.23 -3.45 -7.40
N SER A 185 15.37 -2.90 -8.61
CA SER A 185 14.28 -2.22 -9.33
C SER A 185 13.30 -3.19 -10.00
N PHE A 186 13.65 -4.47 -10.14
CA PHE A 186 12.74 -5.45 -10.76
C PHE A 186 11.53 -5.76 -9.85
N SER A 187 10.35 -5.88 -10.45
CA SER A 187 9.15 -6.31 -9.76
C SER A 187 9.35 -7.68 -9.10
N SER A 188 8.93 -7.87 -7.85
CA SER A 188 9.06 -9.13 -7.09
C SER A 188 8.52 -10.35 -7.86
N LEU A 189 7.42 -10.19 -8.61
CA LEU A 189 6.80 -11.24 -9.42
C LEU A 189 7.63 -11.65 -10.64
N ARG A 190 8.51 -10.77 -11.11
CA ARG A 190 9.29 -10.95 -12.34
C ARG A 190 10.78 -11.11 -12.06
N ARG A 191 11.23 -10.78 -10.86
CA ARG A 191 12.64 -10.65 -10.50
C ARG A 191 13.47 -11.87 -10.90
N THR A 192 13.02 -13.06 -10.53
CA THR A 192 13.77 -14.31 -10.81
C THR A 192 14.06 -14.50 -12.27
N TRP A 193 13.04 -14.50 -13.12
CA TRP A 193 13.24 -14.76 -14.55
C TRP A 193 13.84 -13.57 -15.31
N GLN A 194 13.70 -12.34 -14.83
CA GLN A 194 14.41 -11.18 -15.38
C GLN A 194 15.91 -11.26 -15.07
N ILE A 195 16.31 -11.75 -13.91
CA ILE A 195 17.71 -12.03 -13.56
C ILE A 195 18.25 -13.13 -14.47
N GLU A 196 17.54 -14.24 -14.65
CA GLU A 196 17.92 -15.33 -15.55
C GLU A 196 18.14 -14.81 -16.98
N LEU A 197 17.28 -13.93 -17.46
CA LEU A 197 17.37 -13.35 -18.79
C LEU A 197 18.55 -12.38 -18.92
N LEU A 198 18.80 -11.55 -17.91
CA LEU A 198 19.97 -10.68 -17.85
C LEU A 198 21.26 -11.53 -17.86
N THR A 199 21.28 -12.62 -17.11
CA THR A 199 22.39 -13.61 -17.11
C THR A 199 22.60 -14.17 -18.51
N HIS A 200 21.51 -14.50 -19.22
CA HIS A 200 21.60 -14.99 -20.61
C HIS A 200 22.20 -13.95 -21.58
N VAL A 201 21.81 -12.67 -21.43
CA VAL A 201 22.38 -11.55 -22.21
C VAL A 201 23.87 -11.38 -21.92
N ILE A 202 24.28 -11.39 -20.66
CA ILE A 202 25.67 -11.27 -20.21
C ILE A 202 26.51 -12.47 -20.71
N LYS A 203 25.94 -13.65 -20.72
CA LYS A 203 26.56 -14.85 -21.22
C LYS A 203 26.91 -14.73 -22.72
N ALA A 204 26.01 -14.13 -23.48
CA ALA A 204 26.19 -13.89 -24.92
C ALA A 204 27.22 -12.77 -25.19
N ASP A 205 27.07 -11.60 -24.62
CA ASP A 205 28.03 -10.48 -24.61
C ASP A 205 27.74 -9.55 -23.43
N PHE A 206 28.64 -9.54 -22.44
CA PHE A 206 28.50 -8.70 -21.24
C PHE A 206 28.34 -7.20 -21.52
N ARG A 207 28.81 -6.71 -22.65
CA ARG A 207 28.71 -5.29 -23.05
C ARG A 207 27.31 -4.87 -23.48
N LEU A 208 26.41 -5.82 -23.67
CA LEU A 208 24.98 -5.56 -23.91
C LEU A 208 24.17 -5.40 -22.63
N ALA A 209 24.73 -5.69 -21.46
CA ALA A 209 24.03 -5.68 -20.20
C ALA A 209 23.43 -4.30 -19.88
N ASP A 210 24.25 -3.25 -19.90
CA ASP A 210 23.81 -1.88 -19.61
C ASP A 210 22.73 -1.40 -20.60
N LEU A 211 22.86 -1.78 -21.88
CA LEU A 211 21.90 -1.43 -22.93
C LEU A 211 20.57 -2.20 -22.79
N PHE A 212 20.63 -3.44 -22.36
CA PHE A 212 19.42 -4.20 -22.05
C PHE A 212 18.71 -3.66 -20.80
N LEU A 213 19.47 -3.28 -19.76
CA LEU A 213 18.93 -2.63 -18.57
C LEU A 213 18.27 -1.28 -18.89
N ASP A 214 18.90 -0.50 -19.78
CA ASP A 214 18.29 0.74 -20.31
C ASP A 214 16.99 0.44 -21.07
N GLY A 215 16.96 -0.62 -21.89
CA GLY A 215 15.74 -1.07 -22.56
C GLY A 215 14.64 -1.49 -21.57
N LEU A 216 14.98 -2.17 -20.47
CA LEU A 216 14.01 -2.50 -19.41
C LEU A 216 13.45 -1.24 -18.76
N GLN A 217 14.27 -0.23 -18.49
CA GLN A 217 13.81 1.05 -17.96
C GLN A 217 12.92 1.82 -18.94
N LYS A 218 13.18 1.70 -20.25
CA LYS A 218 12.38 2.32 -21.33
C LYS A 218 11.06 1.61 -21.61
N GLY A 219 10.84 0.42 -21.03
CA GLY A 219 9.55 -0.26 -21.08
C GLY A 219 9.56 -1.74 -21.46
N LEU A 220 10.71 -2.37 -21.75
CA LEU A 220 10.77 -3.82 -22.00
C LEU A 220 10.24 -4.66 -20.84
N ASP A 221 10.25 -4.13 -19.63
CA ASP A 221 9.66 -4.73 -18.43
C ASP A 221 8.12 -4.90 -18.52
N LEU A 222 7.46 -4.18 -19.44
CA LEU A 222 6.04 -4.32 -19.73
C LEU A 222 5.70 -5.57 -20.58
N LEU A 223 6.71 -6.24 -21.13
CA LEU A 223 6.50 -7.47 -21.87
C LEU A 223 6.27 -8.66 -20.93
N SER A 224 5.45 -9.63 -21.38
CA SER A 224 5.34 -10.92 -20.69
C SER A 224 6.65 -11.70 -20.77
N LYS A 225 6.84 -12.70 -19.89
CA LYS A 225 8.04 -13.55 -19.88
C LYS A 225 8.39 -14.09 -21.27
N ASP A 226 7.39 -14.65 -21.97
CA ASP A 226 7.60 -15.25 -23.30
C ASP A 226 7.90 -14.20 -24.36
N ALA A 227 7.23 -13.05 -24.30
CA ALA A 227 7.46 -11.94 -25.22
C ALA A 227 8.86 -11.34 -25.03
N LEU A 228 9.29 -11.12 -23.80
CA LEU A 228 10.62 -10.59 -23.51
C LEU A 228 11.72 -11.58 -23.88
N ASN A 229 11.54 -12.89 -23.62
CA ASN A 229 12.46 -13.92 -24.09
C ASN A 229 12.58 -13.92 -25.61
N ARG A 230 11.48 -13.80 -26.36
CA ARG A 230 11.51 -13.68 -27.82
C ARG A 230 12.20 -12.40 -28.28
N PHE A 231 11.91 -11.27 -27.61
CA PHE A 231 12.53 -9.99 -27.94
C PHE A 231 14.05 -10.05 -27.77
N VAL A 232 14.51 -10.59 -26.65
CA VAL A 232 15.95 -10.77 -26.38
C VAL A 232 16.57 -11.75 -27.38
N SER A 233 15.91 -12.86 -27.71
CA SER A 233 16.40 -13.80 -28.72
C SER A 233 16.59 -13.13 -30.07
N ILE A 234 15.64 -12.31 -30.52
CA ILE A 234 15.79 -11.52 -31.77
C ILE A 234 16.95 -10.53 -31.65
N GLY A 235 17.11 -9.87 -30.49
CA GLY A 235 18.25 -8.99 -30.24
C GLY A 235 19.61 -9.70 -30.31
N LEU A 236 19.71 -10.90 -29.70
CA LEU A 236 20.91 -11.71 -29.71
C LEU A 236 21.20 -12.34 -31.10
N ASP A 237 20.18 -12.66 -31.88
CA ASP A 237 20.37 -13.08 -33.27
C ASP A 237 20.98 -11.95 -34.11
N LYS A 238 20.58 -10.69 -33.87
CA LYS A 238 21.22 -9.52 -34.52
C LYS A 238 22.67 -9.34 -34.11
N LEU A 239 23.09 -9.78 -32.93
CA LEU A 239 24.48 -9.77 -32.49
C LEU A 239 25.38 -10.59 -33.39
N LYS A 240 24.86 -11.68 -33.96
CA LYS A 240 25.61 -12.53 -34.91
C LYS A 240 26.00 -11.77 -36.19
N HIS A 241 25.27 -10.73 -36.56
CA HIS A 241 25.49 -9.92 -37.76
C HIS A 241 26.20 -8.59 -37.43
N ASN A 242 25.72 -7.86 -36.45
CA ASN A 242 26.32 -6.59 -36.07
C ASN A 242 25.94 -6.23 -34.63
N ARG A 243 26.97 -5.96 -33.81
CA ARG A 243 26.81 -5.60 -32.40
C ARG A 243 26.04 -4.28 -32.20
N GLN A 244 26.28 -3.27 -33.05
CA GLN A 244 25.59 -1.98 -32.94
C GLN A 244 24.11 -2.12 -33.23
N LEU A 245 23.70 -3.02 -34.13
CA LEU A 245 22.30 -3.32 -34.38
C LEU A 245 21.65 -3.99 -33.17
N ALA A 246 22.34 -4.97 -32.56
CA ALA A 246 21.86 -5.61 -31.33
C ALA A 246 21.71 -4.60 -30.16
N SER A 247 22.71 -3.74 -29.98
CA SER A 247 22.73 -2.67 -28.98
C SER A 247 21.49 -1.78 -29.10
N LYS A 248 21.31 -1.15 -30.27
CA LYS A 248 20.19 -0.24 -30.52
C LYS A 248 18.81 -0.92 -30.47
N PHE A 249 18.77 -2.23 -30.75
CA PHE A 249 17.55 -3.01 -30.66
C PHE A 249 17.17 -3.26 -29.19
N LEU A 250 18.12 -3.74 -28.38
CA LEU A 250 17.89 -4.06 -26.96
C LEU A 250 17.66 -2.79 -26.10
N SER A 251 18.26 -1.66 -26.46
CA SER A 251 18.03 -0.36 -25.77
C SER A 251 16.78 0.38 -26.27
N LEU A 252 15.97 -0.20 -27.16
CA LEU A 252 14.81 0.43 -27.81
C LEU A 252 15.13 1.74 -28.57
N GLU A 253 16.35 1.90 -29.08
CA GLU A 253 16.76 3.06 -29.87
C GLU A 253 16.59 2.87 -31.38
N SER A 254 16.34 1.65 -31.83
CA SER A 254 16.07 1.37 -33.24
C SER A 254 14.57 1.36 -33.52
N LYS A 255 14.15 1.87 -34.70
CA LYS A 255 12.76 1.80 -35.14
C LYS A 255 12.24 0.35 -35.10
N GLN A 256 13.02 -0.60 -35.59
CA GLN A 256 12.65 -2.02 -35.57
C GLN A 256 12.49 -2.57 -34.15
N GLY A 257 13.31 -2.12 -33.18
CA GLY A 257 13.17 -2.48 -31.77
C GLY A 257 11.86 -1.95 -31.20
N MET A 258 11.53 -0.69 -31.46
CA MET A 258 10.27 -0.07 -31.02
C MET A 258 9.04 -0.72 -31.64
N ASP A 259 9.05 -1.00 -32.94
CA ASP A 259 7.95 -1.67 -33.63
C ASP A 259 7.74 -3.08 -33.06
N THR A 260 8.81 -3.86 -32.91
CA THR A 260 8.75 -5.22 -32.32
C THR A 260 8.25 -5.18 -30.86
N PHE A 261 8.71 -4.22 -30.07
CA PHE A 261 8.25 -4.02 -28.69
C PHE A 261 6.75 -3.70 -28.63
N THR A 262 6.29 -2.79 -29.48
CA THR A 262 4.87 -2.40 -29.54
C THR A 262 3.99 -3.59 -29.91
N ASP A 263 4.42 -4.40 -30.88
CA ASP A 263 3.70 -5.59 -31.32
C ASP A 263 3.66 -6.68 -30.24
N MET A 264 4.71 -6.79 -29.43
CA MET A 264 4.83 -7.77 -28.34
C MET A 264 4.23 -7.31 -26.99
N GLN A 265 3.81 -6.04 -26.87
CA GLN A 265 3.33 -5.49 -25.60
C GLN A 265 1.95 -6.04 -25.24
N VAL A 266 1.91 -7.06 -24.40
CA VAL A 266 0.67 -7.74 -23.96
C VAL A 266 0.34 -7.43 -22.50
N THR A 267 1.35 -7.27 -21.67
CA THR A 267 1.21 -7.03 -20.23
C THR A 267 0.66 -5.64 -19.95
N VAL A 268 -0.28 -5.57 -19.02
CA VAL A 268 -0.88 -4.31 -18.56
C VAL A 268 -0.60 -4.15 -17.06
N PRO A 269 0.21 -3.16 -16.65
CA PRO A 269 0.37 -2.83 -15.24
C PRO A 269 -0.88 -2.11 -14.71
N ILE A 270 -1.21 -2.35 -13.44
CA ILE A 270 -2.38 -1.75 -12.78
C ILE A 270 -2.34 -0.22 -12.82
N SER A 271 -1.16 0.39 -12.70
CA SER A 271 -0.96 1.85 -12.76
C SER A 271 -1.54 2.48 -14.01
N GLN A 272 -1.56 1.76 -15.13
CA GLN A 272 -2.09 2.24 -16.41
C GLN A 272 -3.62 2.39 -16.41
N VAL A 273 -4.32 1.58 -15.62
CA VAL A 273 -5.80 1.54 -15.60
C VAL A 273 -6.39 2.05 -14.28
N GLN A 274 -5.61 2.15 -13.22
CA GLN A 274 -6.05 2.44 -11.86
C GLN A 274 -6.87 3.73 -11.75
N ASN A 275 -6.39 4.83 -12.32
CA ASN A 275 -7.09 6.12 -12.27
C ASN A 275 -8.46 6.06 -12.98
N GLN A 276 -8.55 5.33 -14.10
CA GLN A 276 -9.82 5.14 -14.82
C GLN A 276 -10.79 4.29 -13.99
N LEU A 277 -10.28 3.23 -13.36
CA LEU A 277 -11.09 2.33 -12.52
C LEU A 277 -11.59 3.04 -11.26
N ASN A 278 -10.76 3.85 -10.61
CA ASN A 278 -11.15 4.64 -9.44
C ASN A 278 -12.24 5.67 -9.78
N ARG A 279 -12.13 6.35 -10.92
CA ARG A 279 -13.18 7.27 -11.40
C ARG A 279 -14.50 6.52 -11.67
N TYR A 280 -14.41 5.35 -12.28
CA TYR A 280 -15.59 4.52 -12.54
C TYR A 280 -16.26 4.08 -11.23
N LEU A 281 -15.49 3.60 -10.23
CA LEU A 281 -16.02 3.18 -8.94
C LEU A 281 -16.74 4.33 -8.24
N ARG A 282 -16.12 5.50 -8.18
CA ARG A 282 -16.72 6.68 -7.57
C ARG A 282 -18.01 7.11 -8.29
N ALA A 283 -17.99 7.13 -9.62
CA ALA A 283 -19.15 7.50 -10.41
C ALA A 283 -20.32 6.51 -10.25
N ARG A 284 -20.03 5.22 -10.07
CA ARG A 284 -21.04 4.18 -9.96
C ARG A 284 -21.59 4.02 -8.55
N THR A 285 -20.72 3.98 -7.55
CA THR A 285 -21.13 3.65 -6.17
C THR A 285 -21.37 4.87 -5.31
N GLY A 286 -20.89 6.07 -5.73
CA GLY A 286 -20.89 7.27 -4.88
C GLY A 286 -19.94 7.20 -3.68
N MET A 287 -19.26 6.06 -3.48
CA MET A 287 -18.39 5.79 -2.33
C MET A 287 -16.91 6.11 -2.66
N THR A 288 -16.10 6.34 -1.63
CA THR A 288 -14.65 6.56 -1.74
C THR A 288 -13.86 5.26 -1.84
N ILE A 289 -14.31 4.35 -2.70
CA ILE A 289 -13.65 3.06 -2.94
C ILE A 289 -12.54 3.25 -3.97
N SER A 290 -11.38 2.63 -3.74
CA SER A 290 -10.28 2.68 -4.70
C SER A 290 -9.68 1.30 -4.99
N VAL A 291 -9.08 1.19 -6.17
CA VAL A 291 -8.36 0.00 -6.61
C VAL A 291 -6.93 0.07 -6.13
N ARG A 292 -6.41 -1.06 -5.64
CA ARG A 292 -5.03 -1.21 -5.18
C ARG A 292 -4.37 -2.46 -5.76
N SER A 293 -3.04 -2.47 -5.73
CA SER A 293 -2.30 -3.70 -6.03
C SER A 293 -2.46 -4.71 -4.90
N MET A 294 -2.55 -6.01 -5.22
CA MET A 294 -2.52 -7.09 -4.23
C MET A 294 -1.23 -7.10 -3.39
N SER A 295 -0.14 -6.54 -3.91
CA SER A 295 1.11 -6.38 -3.16
C SER A 295 0.99 -5.42 -1.96
N SER A 296 -0.05 -4.59 -1.90
CA SER A 296 -0.34 -3.71 -0.78
C SER A 296 -1.15 -4.36 0.35
N LEU A 297 -1.61 -5.60 0.17
CA LEU A 297 -2.26 -6.36 1.24
C LEU A 297 -1.25 -6.73 2.34
N PRO A 298 -1.63 -6.63 3.62
CA PRO A 298 -0.78 -7.12 4.71
C PRO A 298 -0.39 -8.59 4.54
N LYS A 299 0.85 -8.95 4.86
CA LYS A 299 1.41 -10.31 4.64
C LYS A 299 0.51 -11.43 5.22
N VAL A 300 -0.10 -11.21 6.38
CA VAL A 300 -1.03 -12.15 7.04
C VAL A 300 -2.21 -12.55 6.15
N TYR A 301 -2.71 -11.63 5.31
CA TYR A 301 -3.82 -11.91 4.40
C TYR A 301 -3.36 -12.48 3.06
N VAL A 302 -2.12 -12.19 2.64
CA VAL A 302 -1.54 -12.70 1.39
C VAL A 302 -1.28 -14.21 1.49
N GLU A 303 -0.79 -14.70 2.62
CA GLU A 303 -0.52 -16.13 2.84
C GLU A 303 -1.78 -17.00 2.75
N LYS A 304 -2.94 -16.45 3.14
CA LYS A 304 -4.24 -17.11 3.02
C LYS A 304 -4.84 -17.03 1.61
N GLN A 305 -4.24 -16.25 0.72
CA GLN A 305 -4.71 -16.05 -0.65
C GLN A 305 -4.04 -17.07 -1.58
N GLY A 306 -4.81 -17.87 -2.30
CA GLY A 306 -4.25 -18.77 -3.32
C GLY A 306 -3.55 -17.95 -4.42
N LYS A 307 -2.44 -18.44 -4.94
CA LYS A 307 -1.66 -17.81 -6.04
C LYS A 307 -2.49 -17.53 -7.31
N GLU A 308 -3.66 -18.14 -7.43
CA GLU A 308 -4.56 -18.04 -8.60
C GLU A 308 -5.62 -16.94 -8.49
N SER A 309 -5.70 -16.22 -7.36
CA SER A 309 -6.71 -15.18 -7.17
C SER A 309 -6.31 -13.87 -7.84
N LEU A 310 -7.17 -13.36 -8.74
CA LEU A 310 -6.96 -12.10 -9.44
C LEU A 310 -7.72 -10.92 -8.83
N VAL A 311 -8.58 -11.15 -7.83
CA VAL A 311 -9.31 -10.07 -7.18
C VAL A 311 -9.73 -10.46 -5.78
N CYS A 312 -9.64 -9.53 -4.86
CA CYS A 312 -10.31 -9.58 -3.56
C CYS A 312 -10.69 -8.17 -3.10
N SER A 313 -11.61 -8.11 -2.15
CA SER A 313 -12.17 -6.86 -1.63
C SER A 313 -12.27 -6.92 -0.11
N ASP A 314 -12.02 -5.78 0.55
CA ASP A 314 -12.06 -5.67 2.02
C ASP A 314 -13.12 -4.69 2.55
N GLY A 315 -13.99 -4.20 1.67
CA GLY A 315 -15.00 -3.20 1.98
C GLY A 315 -14.56 -1.74 1.78
N ASN A 316 -13.25 -1.46 1.67
CA ASN A 316 -12.69 -0.14 1.35
C ASN A 316 -11.96 -0.14 0.00
N PHE A 317 -11.29 -1.22 -0.30
CA PHE A 317 -10.44 -1.35 -1.47
C PHE A 317 -10.78 -2.60 -2.28
N ILE A 318 -10.57 -2.51 -3.58
CA ILE A 318 -10.56 -3.65 -4.49
C ILE A 318 -9.11 -3.91 -4.85
N TYR A 319 -8.61 -5.08 -4.48
CA TYR A 319 -7.23 -5.49 -4.74
C TYR A 319 -7.15 -6.30 -6.02
N LEU A 320 -6.23 -5.93 -6.90
CA LEU A 320 -5.99 -6.56 -8.21
C LEU A 320 -4.50 -6.86 -8.37
N PRO A 321 -4.10 -7.78 -9.27
CA PRO A 321 -2.70 -8.02 -9.56
C PRO A 321 -1.99 -6.74 -10.00
N SER A 322 -0.72 -6.61 -9.66
CA SER A 322 0.12 -5.50 -10.12
C SER A 322 0.21 -5.43 -11.64
N GLU A 323 0.04 -6.57 -12.31
CA GLU A 323 0.06 -6.70 -13.76
C GLU A 323 -0.79 -7.89 -14.23
N ILE A 324 -1.39 -7.78 -15.41
CA ILE A 324 -2.13 -8.86 -16.07
C ILE A 324 -1.58 -9.07 -17.49
N ASP A 325 -1.26 -10.34 -17.79
CA ASP A 325 -0.81 -10.82 -19.10
C ASP A 325 -1.52 -12.10 -19.55
N LEU A 326 -2.70 -12.34 -18.99
CA LEU A 326 -3.47 -13.59 -19.15
C LEU A 326 -3.91 -13.85 -20.61
N PHE A 327 -4.22 -12.79 -21.35
CA PHE A 327 -4.60 -12.85 -22.75
C PHE A 327 -3.45 -12.42 -23.65
N PRO A 328 -3.32 -13.00 -24.87
CA PRO A 328 -2.30 -12.60 -25.84
C PRO A 328 -2.52 -11.22 -26.48
N ASN A 329 -3.49 -10.46 -25.98
CA ASN A 329 -3.87 -9.14 -26.49
C ASN A 329 -4.04 -8.14 -25.34
N LYS A 330 -3.31 -7.03 -25.41
CA LYS A 330 -3.33 -5.95 -24.40
C LYS A 330 -4.73 -5.42 -24.12
N ALA A 331 -5.55 -5.22 -25.16
CA ALA A 331 -6.91 -4.72 -25.00
C ALA A 331 -7.81 -5.68 -24.20
N LYS A 332 -7.62 -7.00 -24.35
CA LYS A 332 -8.34 -8.00 -23.55
C LYS A 332 -7.87 -8.00 -22.10
N ASN A 333 -6.58 -7.80 -21.81
CA ASN A 333 -6.05 -7.67 -20.45
C ASN A 333 -6.60 -6.41 -19.76
N ILE A 334 -6.69 -5.27 -20.46
CA ILE A 334 -7.37 -4.06 -19.96
C ILE A 334 -8.87 -4.35 -19.68
N THR A 335 -9.53 -5.09 -20.59
CA THR A 335 -10.92 -5.46 -20.42
C THR A 335 -11.13 -6.36 -19.21
N LEU A 336 -10.20 -7.27 -18.93
CA LEU A 336 -10.25 -8.13 -17.75
C LEU A 336 -10.20 -7.30 -16.45
N TYR A 337 -9.28 -6.35 -16.33
CA TYR A 337 -9.26 -5.42 -15.19
C TYR A 337 -10.62 -4.73 -15.00
N LYS A 338 -11.18 -4.20 -16.10
CA LYS A 338 -12.49 -3.54 -16.06
C LYS A 338 -13.61 -4.49 -15.63
N CYS A 339 -13.61 -5.72 -16.12
CA CYS A 339 -14.62 -6.73 -15.76
C CYS A 339 -14.53 -7.13 -14.29
N LEU A 340 -13.32 -7.37 -13.77
CA LEU A 340 -13.11 -7.72 -12.37
C LEU A 340 -13.64 -6.61 -11.45
N VAL A 341 -13.21 -5.36 -11.69
CA VAL A 341 -13.66 -4.21 -10.88
C VAL A 341 -15.17 -3.99 -10.99
N LYS A 342 -15.74 -4.16 -12.17
CA LYS A 342 -17.18 -3.98 -12.37
C LYS A 342 -18.03 -5.02 -11.64
N LEU A 343 -17.54 -6.26 -11.52
CA LEU A 343 -18.18 -7.30 -10.71
C LEU A 343 -18.05 -7.00 -9.23
N GLU A 344 -16.84 -6.67 -8.78
CA GLU A 344 -16.59 -6.39 -7.36
C GLU A 344 -17.36 -5.14 -6.88
N ALA A 345 -17.49 -4.11 -7.75
CA ALA A 345 -18.31 -2.94 -7.45
C ALA A 345 -19.76 -3.29 -7.05
N GLY A 346 -20.30 -4.39 -7.57
CA GLY A 346 -21.62 -4.88 -7.17
C GLY A 346 -21.73 -5.24 -5.69
N HIS A 347 -20.68 -5.76 -5.08
CA HIS A 347 -20.67 -6.05 -3.65
C HIS A 347 -20.77 -4.79 -2.79
N TYR A 348 -20.19 -3.69 -3.25
CA TYR A 348 -20.27 -2.38 -2.58
C TYR A 348 -21.64 -1.72 -2.80
N GLU A 349 -22.10 -1.70 -4.04
CA GLU A 349 -23.35 -1.07 -4.45
C GLU A 349 -24.57 -1.74 -3.82
N PHE A 350 -24.52 -3.07 -3.64
CA PHE A 350 -25.62 -3.88 -3.11
C PHE A 350 -25.36 -4.42 -1.70
N ASN A 351 -24.54 -3.70 -0.94
CA ASN A 351 -24.39 -3.85 0.52
C ASN A 351 -23.91 -5.22 1.01
N SER A 352 -23.09 -5.97 0.24
CA SER A 352 -22.52 -7.23 0.70
C SER A 352 -21.68 -7.06 1.98
N PHE A 353 -20.95 -5.95 2.09
CA PHE A 353 -20.10 -5.64 3.24
C PHE A 353 -20.85 -5.12 4.48
N GLN A 354 -22.16 -4.97 4.40
CA GLN A 354 -23.04 -4.58 5.52
C GLN A 354 -23.66 -5.76 6.26
N PHE A 355 -23.09 -6.95 6.08
CA PHE A 355 -23.53 -8.17 6.75
C PHE A 355 -23.63 -7.99 8.27
N ASP A 356 -24.77 -8.40 8.85
CA ASP A 356 -25.04 -8.32 10.28
C ASP A 356 -25.52 -9.67 10.79
N ILE A 357 -24.73 -10.27 11.69
CA ILE A 357 -25.03 -11.61 12.24
C ILE A 357 -26.30 -11.60 13.08
N GLU A 358 -26.64 -10.48 13.75
CA GLU A 358 -27.84 -10.40 14.61
C GLU A 358 -29.11 -10.49 13.76
N ARG A 359 -29.11 -9.82 12.59
CA ARG A 359 -30.22 -9.92 11.63
C ARG A 359 -30.39 -11.35 11.09
N VAL A 360 -29.28 -12.03 10.85
CA VAL A 360 -29.33 -13.44 10.40
C VAL A 360 -29.93 -14.33 11.50
N MET A 361 -29.51 -14.13 12.75
CA MET A 361 -30.05 -14.91 13.89
C MET A 361 -31.55 -14.70 14.07
N GLU A 362 -32.03 -13.48 14.03
CA GLU A 362 -33.46 -13.19 14.14
C GLU A 362 -34.27 -13.87 13.02
N ARG A 363 -33.73 -13.87 11.80
CA ARG A 363 -34.35 -14.57 10.67
C ARG A 363 -34.36 -16.08 10.84
N CYS A 364 -33.28 -16.64 11.35
CA CYS A 364 -33.15 -18.08 11.60
C CYS A 364 -34.07 -18.54 12.74
N GLN A 365 -34.22 -17.75 13.83
CA GLN A 365 -35.14 -18.06 14.93
C GLN A 365 -36.63 -18.07 14.50
N GLY A 366 -37.00 -17.28 13.49
CA GLY A 366 -38.34 -17.27 12.90
C GLY A 366 -38.63 -18.41 11.92
N ASN A 367 -37.62 -19.21 11.57
CA ASN A 367 -37.73 -20.23 10.53
C ASN A 367 -37.87 -21.64 11.11
N THR A 368 -39.11 -22.19 11.05
CA THR A 368 -39.46 -23.53 11.56
C THR A 368 -38.74 -24.70 10.87
N GLN A 369 -37.98 -24.45 9.79
CA GLN A 369 -37.21 -25.47 9.07
C GLN A 369 -35.83 -25.70 9.68
N LEU A 370 -35.36 -24.87 10.59
CA LEU A 370 -34.09 -25.03 11.27
C LEU A 370 -34.29 -25.89 12.54
N LYS A 371 -33.58 -26.99 12.64
CA LYS A 371 -33.55 -27.80 13.86
C LYS A 371 -32.65 -27.14 14.87
N ASP A 372 -33.12 -27.02 16.10
CA ASP A 372 -32.41 -26.37 17.23
C ASP A 372 -31.01 -26.90 17.54
N ASP A 373 -30.71 -28.15 17.14
CA ASP A 373 -29.44 -28.86 17.44
C ASP A 373 -28.26 -28.49 16.50
N MET A 374 -28.43 -27.65 15.48
CA MET A 374 -27.39 -27.40 14.47
C MET A 374 -26.64 -26.11 14.61
N PHE A 375 -27.07 -25.19 15.45
CA PHE A 375 -26.43 -23.91 15.72
C PHE A 375 -26.09 -23.79 17.20
N GLU A 376 -24.95 -24.34 17.60
CA GLU A 376 -24.32 -23.92 18.84
C GLU A 376 -23.65 -22.57 18.60
N PHE A 377 -24.43 -21.52 18.70
CA PHE A 377 -23.90 -20.18 18.78
C PHE A 377 -23.41 -19.96 20.22
N ASP A 378 -22.14 -20.20 20.45
CA ASP A 378 -21.51 -19.90 21.72
C ASP A 378 -21.22 -18.38 21.80
N PRO A 379 -22.03 -17.57 22.55
CA PRO A 379 -21.81 -16.14 22.69
C PRO A 379 -20.51 -15.82 23.45
N ILE A 380 -19.86 -16.82 24.06
CA ILE A 380 -18.67 -16.68 24.90
C ILE A 380 -17.38 -16.65 24.06
N GLN A 381 -17.38 -17.15 22.82
CA GLN A 381 -16.26 -17.05 21.91
C GLN A 381 -16.26 -15.76 21.07
N ASN A 382 -16.70 -14.65 21.62
CA ASN A 382 -16.53 -13.32 21.00
C ASN A 382 -15.03 -12.98 20.96
N ARG A 383 -14.30 -13.57 20.00
CA ARG A 383 -12.95 -13.11 19.66
C ARG A 383 -13.14 -11.76 18.99
N GLU A 384 -12.69 -10.71 19.64
CA GLU A 384 -12.77 -9.32 19.15
C GLU A 384 -12.13 -9.12 17.77
N ASP A 385 -11.40 -10.13 17.29
CA ASP A 385 -10.67 -10.11 16.03
C ASP A 385 -11.44 -10.67 14.82
N PHE A 386 -12.66 -11.21 14.98
CA PHE A 386 -13.42 -11.83 13.89
C PHE A 386 -14.50 -10.89 13.34
N SER A 387 -14.73 -10.94 12.01
CA SER A 387 -15.87 -10.28 11.39
C SER A 387 -17.19 -11.01 11.71
N ASP A 388 -18.32 -10.31 11.59
CA ASP A 388 -19.64 -10.93 11.76
C ASP A 388 -19.84 -12.12 10.80
N LEU A 389 -19.32 -12.03 9.57
CA LEU A 389 -19.35 -13.11 8.60
C LEU A 389 -18.42 -14.27 8.99
N GLU A 390 -17.28 -13.97 9.57
CA GLU A 390 -16.35 -15.00 10.06
C GLU A 390 -16.92 -15.74 11.26
N HIS A 391 -17.62 -15.04 12.16
CA HIS A 391 -18.39 -15.66 13.25
C HIS A 391 -19.49 -16.56 12.70
N PHE A 392 -20.28 -16.08 11.74
CA PHE A 392 -21.33 -16.88 11.12
C PHE A 392 -20.78 -18.18 10.48
N VAL A 393 -19.73 -18.07 9.68
CA VAL A 393 -19.11 -19.23 9.02
C VAL A 393 -18.50 -20.20 10.06
N SER A 394 -17.96 -19.67 11.16
CA SER A 394 -17.35 -20.49 12.23
C SER A 394 -18.35 -21.29 13.04
N SER A 395 -19.64 -20.99 12.99
CA SER A 395 -20.70 -21.78 13.66
C SER A 395 -21.03 -23.09 12.95
N PHE A 396 -20.47 -23.32 11.75
CA PHE A 396 -20.70 -24.55 11.00
C PHE A 396 -19.58 -25.59 11.20
N PRO A 397 -19.88 -26.90 11.20
CA PRO A 397 -18.90 -27.96 11.35
C PRO A 397 -17.76 -27.90 10.32
N ILE A 398 -18.08 -27.60 9.05
CA ILE A 398 -17.10 -27.42 7.96
C ILE A 398 -17.10 -25.96 7.51
N LYS A 399 -16.26 -25.15 8.14
CA LYS A 399 -16.15 -23.70 7.91
C LYS A 399 -15.90 -23.34 6.44
N THR A 400 -15.04 -24.13 5.78
CA THR A 400 -14.70 -23.93 4.37
C THR A 400 -15.90 -24.14 3.45
N LEU A 401 -16.71 -25.16 3.70
CA LEU A 401 -17.94 -25.42 2.94
C LEU A 401 -18.97 -24.31 3.16
N ALA A 402 -19.19 -23.88 4.40
CA ALA A 402 -20.10 -22.77 4.70
C ALA A 402 -19.67 -21.46 4.01
N SER A 403 -18.38 -21.15 4.00
CA SER A 403 -17.82 -19.99 3.28
C SER A 403 -18.00 -20.11 1.76
N ASP A 404 -17.83 -21.30 1.20
CA ASP A 404 -18.03 -21.54 -0.23
C ASP A 404 -19.51 -21.43 -0.62
N LEU A 405 -20.42 -21.95 0.19
CA LEU A 405 -21.86 -21.81 -0.02
C LEU A 405 -22.31 -20.35 0.06
N PHE A 406 -21.81 -19.61 1.04
CA PHE A 406 -22.06 -18.17 1.12
C PHE A 406 -21.54 -17.44 -0.13
N THR A 407 -20.34 -17.78 -0.61
CA THR A 407 -19.80 -17.24 -1.85
C THR A 407 -20.69 -17.56 -3.06
N ILE A 408 -21.22 -18.78 -3.15
CA ILE A 408 -22.12 -19.21 -4.23
C ILE A 408 -23.39 -18.36 -4.24
N PHE A 409 -24.06 -18.25 -3.09
CA PHE A 409 -25.34 -17.55 -2.98
C PHE A 409 -25.16 -16.04 -3.15
N GLU A 410 -24.16 -15.47 -2.56
CA GLU A 410 -23.91 -14.02 -2.68
C GLU A 410 -23.49 -13.61 -4.10
N HIS A 411 -22.61 -14.37 -4.75
CA HIS A 411 -22.31 -14.16 -6.17
C HIS A 411 -23.55 -14.31 -7.05
N GLY A 412 -24.44 -15.28 -6.70
CA GLY A 412 -25.72 -15.45 -7.38
C GLY A 412 -26.65 -14.26 -7.22
N ARG A 413 -26.77 -13.73 -6.00
CA ARG A 413 -27.54 -12.52 -5.70
C ARG A 413 -27.04 -11.31 -6.50
N ILE A 414 -25.74 -11.06 -6.41
CA ILE A 414 -25.11 -9.96 -7.14
C ILE A 414 -25.29 -10.12 -8.66
N ARG A 415 -25.14 -11.33 -9.21
CA ARG A 415 -25.40 -11.62 -10.62
C ARG A 415 -26.84 -11.26 -11.02
N LEU A 416 -27.83 -11.67 -10.24
CA LEU A 416 -29.24 -11.40 -10.55
C LEU A 416 -29.53 -9.90 -10.58
N VAL A 417 -29.00 -9.14 -9.62
CA VAL A 417 -29.19 -7.70 -9.56
C VAL A 417 -28.45 -7.00 -10.72
N LEU A 418 -27.19 -7.38 -10.96
CA LEU A 418 -26.40 -6.83 -12.06
C LEU A 418 -27.01 -7.14 -13.43
N THR A 419 -27.62 -8.31 -13.59
CA THR A 419 -28.28 -8.68 -14.85
C THR A 419 -29.51 -7.81 -15.10
N ARG A 420 -30.25 -7.43 -14.05
CA ARG A 420 -31.42 -6.55 -14.16
C ARG A 420 -31.02 -5.09 -14.40
N GLN A 421 -30.03 -4.59 -13.67
CA GLN A 421 -29.66 -3.18 -13.71
C GLN A 421 -28.62 -2.85 -14.81
N TYR A 422 -27.69 -3.79 -15.08
CA TYR A 422 -26.58 -3.58 -16.01
C TYR A 422 -26.41 -4.75 -17.00
N PRO A 423 -27.41 -5.04 -17.85
CA PRO A 423 -27.38 -6.23 -18.72
C PRO A 423 -26.22 -6.21 -19.73
N GLY A 424 -25.84 -5.04 -20.23
CA GLY A 424 -24.69 -4.88 -21.14
C GLY A 424 -23.35 -5.20 -20.47
N LEU A 425 -23.18 -4.84 -19.20
CA LEU A 425 -22.03 -5.20 -18.38
C LEU A 425 -21.95 -6.71 -18.21
N MET A 426 -23.07 -7.33 -17.82
CA MET A 426 -23.10 -8.77 -17.59
C MET A 426 -22.80 -9.58 -18.85
N LYS A 427 -23.25 -9.14 -20.02
CA LYS A 427 -22.89 -9.78 -21.30
C LYS A 427 -21.37 -9.81 -21.53
N GLN A 428 -20.68 -8.70 -21.26
CA GLN A 428 -19.23 -8.59 -21.41
C GLN A 428 -18.49 -9.46 -20.39
N VAL A 429 -18.90 -9.39 -19.14
CA VAL A 429 -18.31 -10.16 -18.03
C VAL A 429 -18.48 -11.66 -18.23
N MET A 430 -19.68 -12.10 -18.66
CA MET A 430 -19.96 -13.52 -18.89
C MET A 430 -19.08 -14.13 -19.99
N SER A 431 -18.68 -13.34 -21.00
CA SER A 431 -17.75 -13.82 -22.01
C SER A 431 -16.37 -14.14 -21.45
N MET A 432 -15.87 -13.31 -20.50
CA MET A 432 -14.59 -13.53 -19.83
C MET A 432 -14.66 -14.69 -18.85
N LEU A 433 -15.74 -14.80 -18.07
CA LEU A 433 -15.95 -15.90 -17.14
C LEU A 433 -16.03 -17.26 -17.85
N ARG A 434 -16.74 -17.35 -18.98
CA ARG A 434 -16.80 -18.58 -19.78
C ARG A 434 -15.42 -18.99 -20.30
N TRP A 435 -14.65 -18.05 -20.79
CA TRP A 435 -13.27 -18.31 -21.24
C TRP A 435 -12.42 -18.88 -20.10
N GLU A 436 -12.53 -18.33 -18.90
CA GLU A 436 -11.77 -18.85 -17.75
C GLU A 436 -12.25 -20.24 -17.32
N ILE A 437 -13.57 -20.47 -17.30
CA ILE A 437 -14.14 -21.80 -16.98
C ILE A 437 -13.65 -22.86 -17.97
N ASP A 438 -13.59 -22.55 -19.25
CA ASP A 438 -13.08 -23.48 -20.28
C ASP A 438 -11.58 -23.78 -20.09
N ARG A 439 -10.84 -22.85 -19.50
CA ARG A 439 -9.40 -22.98 -19.20
C ARG A 439 -9.13 -23.74 -17.88
N MET A 440 -10.03 -23.63 -16.92
CA MET A 440 -9.87 -24.30 -15.62
C MET A 440 -9.88 -25.83 -15.78
N ASN A 441 -9.01 -26.49 -15.00
CA ASN A 441 -9.05 -27.95 -14.94
C ASN A 441 -10.39 -28.42 -14.39
N LYS A 442 -10.93 -29.51 -14.97
CA LYS A 442 -12.17 -30.11 -14.50
C LYS A 442 -12.03 -30.50 -13.03
N GLN A 443 -12.89 -29.98 -12.19
CA GLN A 443 -13.00 -30.38 -10.80
C GLN A 443 -13.88 -31.62 -10.74
N ASN A 444 -13.37 -32.71 -10.20
CA ASN A 444 -14.07 -34.01 -10.09
C ASN A 444 -14.48 -34.26 -8.64
N GLY A 445 -15.36 -35.23 -8.42
CA GLY A 445 -15.78 -35.67 -7.08
C GLY A 445 -16.60 -34.61 -6.33
N LEU A 446 -16.32 -34.44 -5.05
CA LEU A 446 -16.98 -33.51 -4.14
C LEU A 446 -16.94 -32.07 -4.66
N LEU A 447 -15.73 -31.62 -5.03
CA LEU A 447 -15.51 -30.28 -5.58
C LEU A 447 -16.25 -30.09 -6.90
N GLY A 448 -16.35 -31.12 -7.73
CA GLY A 448 -17.12 -31.09 -8.97
C GLY A 448 -18.60 -30.78 -8.73
N SER A 449 -19.18 -31.37 -7.67
CA SER A 449 -20.59 -31.13 -7.30
C SER A 449 -20.81 -29.69 -6.80
N ILE A 450 -19.93 -29.18 -5.94
CA ILE A 450 -20.02 -27.79 -5.45
C ILE A 450 -19.72 -26.78 -6.56
N PHE A 451 -18.75 -27.07 -7.42
CA PHE A 451 -18.47 -26.24 -8.60
C PHE A 451 -19.66 -26.17 -9.56
N GLN A 452 -20.37 -27.30 -9.75
CA GLN A 452 -21.58 -27.30 -10.56
C GLN A 452 -22.68 -26.43 -9.93
N LEU A 453 -22.86 -26.47 -8.61
CA LEU A 453 -23.77 -25.58 -7.92
C LEU A 453 -23.37 -24.10 -8.10
N TYR A 454 -22.07 -23.80 -8.06
CA TYR A 454 -21.52 -22.47 -8.38
C TYR A 454 -21.87 -22.03 -9.80
N LEU A 455 -21.70 -22.89 -10.81
CA LEU A 455 -22.05 -22.56 -12.20
C LEU A 455 -23.54 -22.26 -12.36
N LEU A 456 -24.41 -23.04 -11.71
CA LEU A 456 -25.85 -22.85 -11.79
C LEU A 456 -26.33 -21.59 -11.06
N ILE A 457 -25.91 -21.39 -9.81
CA ILE A 457 -26.41 -20.29 -8.97
C ILE A 457 -25.59 -19.00 -9.22
N ALA A 458 -24.28 -19.07 -9.03
CA ALA A 458 -23.44 -17.86 -9.08
C ALA A 458 -23.31 -17.29 -10.51
N LEU A 459 -23.28 -18.15 -11.53
CA LEU A 459 -23.09 -17.72 -12.91
C LEU A 459 -24.34 -17.86 -13.79
N GLY A 460 -25.34 -18.67 -13.37
CA GLY A 460 -26.53 -18.93 -14.18
C GLY A 460 -26.23 -19.73 -15.46
N ILE A 461 -25.17 -20.54 -15.45
CA ILE A 461 -24.76 -21.37 -16.59
C ILE A 461 -25.30 -22.78 -16.40
N SER A 462 -26.26 -23.18 -17.23
CA SER A 462 -26.71 -24.57 -17.31
C SER A 462 -25.77 -25.33 -18.24
N ASN A 463 -24.91 -26.17 -17.70
CA ASN A 463 -23.97 -26.97 -18.50
C ASN A 463 -24.68 -28.22 -19.02
N GLN A 464 -24.90 -28.32 -20.31
CA GLN A 464 -25.54 -29.46 -20.99
C GLN A 464 -24.63 -30.71 -21.09
N LYS A 465 -23.32 -30.61 -20.81
CA LYS A 465 -22.32 -31.67 -21.01
C LYS A 465 -21.86 -32.38 -19.71
N ASN A 466 -22.71 -32.50 -18.70
CA ASN A 466 -22.34 -33.19 -17.47
C ASN A 466 -22.55 -34.73 -17.59
N GLU A 467 -21.69 -35.37 -18.33
CA GLU A 467 -21.52 -36.82 -18.33
C GLU A 467 -20.72 -37.20 -17.08
N GLY A 468 -21.38 -37.56 -16.00
CA GLY A 468 -20.73 -38.09 -14.77
C GLY A 468 -21.46 -37.79 -13.45
N ILE A 469 -22.40 -36.87 -13.40
CA ILE A 469 -23.14 -36.60 -12.17
C ILE A 469 -24.39 -37.49 -12.09
N LYS A 470 -24.53 -38.23 -10.98
CA LYS A 470 -25.68 -39.14 -10.72
C LYS A 470 -26.99 -38.35 -10.86
N ARG A 471 -28.03 -38.99 -11.44
CA ARG A 471 -29.36 -38.36 -11.72
C ARG A 471 -30.01 -37.78 -10.46
N ASN A 472 -29.83 -38.43 -9.30
CA ASN A 472 -30.33 -37.93 -8.01
C ASN A 472 -29.70 -36.60 -7.59
N ILE A 473 -28.39 -36.43 -7.79
CA ILE A 473 -27.68 -35.18 -7.46
C ILE A 473 -28.21 -34.01 -8.34
N LYS A 474 -28.44 -34.26 -9.63
CA LYS A 474 -29.04 -33.24 -10.52
C LYS A 474 -30.42 -32.77 -10.05
N LYS A 475 -31.23 -33.68 -9.51
CA LYS A 475 -32.57 -33.33 -8.98
C LYS A 475 -32.45 -32.48 -7.71
N HIS A 476 -31.53 -32.80 -6.80
CA HIS A 476 -31.26 -31.99 -5.61
C HIS A 476 -30.73 -30.58 -5.98
N MET A 477 -29.79 -30.50 -6.92
CA MET A 477 -29.27 -29.21 -7.41
C MET A 477 -30.37 -28.32 -8.01
N ALA A 478 -31.27 -28.88 -8.81
CA ALA A 478 -32.39 -28.12 -9.35
C ALA A 478 -33.31 -27.58 -8.24
N SER A 479 -33.54 -28.35 -7.17
CA SER A 479 -34.28 -27.90 -5.99
C SER A 479 -33.58 -26.73 -5.31
N PHE A 480 -32.25 -26.80 -5.11
CA PHE A 480 -31.49 -25.72 -4.49
C PHE A 480 -31.51 -24.43 -5.32
N VAL A 481 -31.40 -24.54 -6.65
CA VAL A 481 -31.51 -23.36 -7.54
C VAL A 481 -32.89 -22.72 -7.41
N ASN A 482 -33.97 -23.49 -7.42
CA ASN A 482 -35.33 -22.97 -7.29
C ASN A 482 -35.56 -22.30 -5.92
N GLN A 483 -35.05 -22.88 -4.84
CA GLN A 483 -35.17 -22.30 -3.51
C GLN A 483 -34.39 -20.99 -3.42
N PHE A 484 -33.19 -20.95 -4.01
CA PHE A 484 -32.35 -19.73 -4.07
C PHE A 484 -33.07 -18.63 -4.84
N GLU A 485 -33.57 -18.92 -6.06
CA GLU A 485 -34.21 -17.92 -6.90
C GLU A 485 -35.49 -17.38 -6.25
N LYS A 486 -36.28 -18.26 -5.62
CA LYS A 486 -37.47 -17.84 -4.88
C LYS A 486 -37.10 -16.89 -3.73
N LYS A 487 -36.15 -17.30 -2.88
CA LYS A 487 -35.74 -16.50 -1.70
C LYS A 487 -35.20 -15.14 -2.08
N ILE A 488 -34.29 -15.07 -3.06
CA ILE A 488 -33.65 -13.81 -3.49
C ILE A 488 -34.63 -12.90 -4.23
N ASN A 489 -35.65 -13.45 -4.90
CA ASN A 489 -36.69 -12.62 -5.50
C ASN A 489 -37.61 -11.98 -4.43
N GLU A 490 -37.86 -12.65 -3.31
CA GLU A 490 -38.65 -12.15 -2.18
C GLU A 490 -37.82 -11.18 -1.30
N ASP A 491 -36.54 -11.51 -1.06
CA ASP A 491 -35.66 -10.77 -0.16
C ASP A 491 -34.23 -10.71 -0.73
N ASN A 492 -33.90 -9.58 -1.32
CA ASN A 492 -32.61 -9.36 -1.97
C ASN A 492 -31.58 -8.72 -1.01
N THR A 493 -31.34 -9.35 0.13
CA THR A 493 -30.34 -8.91 1.13
C THR A 493 -29.20 -9.91 1.27
N VAL A 494 -28.06 -9.47 1.80
CA VAL A 494 -26.92 -10.36 2.08
C VAL A 494 -27.25 -11.35 3.20
N GLU A 495 -28.09 -10.98 4.16
CA GLU A 495 -28.57 -11.84 5.22
C GLU A 495 -29.47 -12.96 4.71
N ALA A 496 -30.21 -12.73 3.63
CA ALA A 496 -30.98 -13.80 2.98
C ALA A 496 -30.08 -14.89 2.39
N CYS A 497 -28.88 -14.52 1.90
CA CYS A 497 -27.89 -15.51 1.47
C CYS A 497 -27.36 -16.35 2.63
N ALA A 498 -27.11 -15.73 3.79
CA ALA A 498 -26.72 -16.47 5.00
C ALA A 498 -27.82 -17.39 5.52
N GLU A 499 -29.07 -16.95 5.52
CA GLU A 499 -30.22 -17.79 5.85
C GLU A 499 -30.30 -19.00 4.91
N LEU A 500 -30.08 -18.82 3.61
CA LEU A 500 -30.02 -19.93 2.66
C LEU A 500 -28.87 -20.88 2.97
N VAL A 501 -27.69 -20.40 3.38
CA VAL A 501 -26.62 -21.27 3.85
C VAL A 501 -27.10 -22.11 5.02
N ALA A 502 -27.69 -21.49 6.04
CA ALA A 502 -28.18 -22.20 7.23
C ALA A 502 -29.20 -23.28 6.88
N VAL A 503 -30.19 -22.97 6.02
CA VAL A 503 -31.26 -23.90 5.63
C VAL A 503 -30.75 -25.05 4.76
N MET A 504 -29.87 -24.76 3.80
CA MET A 504 -29.42 -25.75 2.78
C MET A 504 -28.19 -26.55 3.20
N TYR A 505 -27.41 -26.06 4.16
CA TYR A 505 -26.17 -26.72 4.59
C TYR A 505 -26.35 -28.22 4.96
N PRO A 506 -27.41 -28.64 5.74
CA PRO A 506 -27.62 -30.01 6.08
C PRO A 506 -27.89 -30.89 4.86
N ASP A 507 -28.74 -30.43 3.95
CA ASP A 507 -29.10 -31.18 2.76
C ASP A 507 -27.92 -31.29 1.78
N ILE A 508 -27.14 -30.25 1.63
CA ILE A 508 -25.94 -30.26 0.82
C ILE A 508 -24.89 -31.18 1.40
N THR A 509 -24.68 -31.15 2.73
CA THR A 509 -23.73 -32.07 3.42
C THR A 509 -24.18 -33.52 3.25
N LYS A 510 -25.49 -33.82 3.36
CA LYS A 510 -26.05 -35.15 3.11
C LYS A 510 -25.85 -35.57 1.66
N MET A 511 -26.07 -34.68 0.71
CA MET A 511 -25.84 -34.93 -0.72
C MET A 511 -24.37 -35.25 -1.00
N LEU A 512 -23.44 -34.53 -0.40
CA LEU A 512 -21.99 -34.73 -0.58
C LEU A 512 -21.54 -36.07 0.00
N ARG A 513 -22.03 -36.50 1.19
CA ARG A 513 -21.75 -37.82 1.78
C ARG A 513 -22.29 -38.98 0.93
N GLN A 514 -23.42 -38.81 0.25
CA GLN A 514 -23.98 -39.82 -0.65
C GLN A 514 -23.27 -39.90 -2.01
N SER A 515 -22.51 -38.88 -2.40
CA SER A 515 -21.82 -38.86 -3.69
C SER A 515 -20.54 -39.67 -3.70
N GLU A 516 -19.86 -39.77 -2.58
CA GLU A 516 -18.64 -40.55 -2.35
C GLU A 516 -18.75 -41.19 -0.96
N ASP A 517 -18.29 -42.44 -0.80
CA ASP A 517 -18.27 -43.16 0.49
C ASP A 517 -17.19 -42.56 1.42
N ILE A 518 -17.38 -41.29 1.85
CA ILE A 518 -16.40 -40.54 2.64
C ILE A 518 -16.78 -40.59 4.12
N ASN A 519 -15.88 -41.13 4.92
CA ASN A 519 -16.05 -41.23 6.37
C ASN A 519 -15.80 -39.90 7.10
N ASN A 520 -14.94 -39.01 6.56
CA ASN A 520 -14.58 -37.75 7.21
C ASN A 520 -14.60 -36.55 6.22
N LEU A 521 -15.81 -36.08 5.92
CA LEU A 521 -16.02 -34.95 5.00
C LEU A 521 -15.27 -33.64 5.44
N ALA A 522 -14.96 -33.48 6.72
CA ALA A 522 -14.32 -32.30 7.24
C ALA A 522 -12.82 -32.23 6.89
N GLU A 523 -12.14 -33.36 6.80
CA GLU A 523 -10.71 -33.44 6.46
C GLU A 523 -10.51 -33.42 4.93
N ASP A 524 -11.45 -33.98 4.17
CA ASP A 524 -11.32 -34.16 2.73
C ASP A 524 -11.80 -32.96 1.92
N TYR A 525 -12.54 -32.01 2.53
CA TYR A 525 -13.07 -30.86 1.82
C TYR A 525 -12.02 -29.77 1.62
N THR A 526 -11.67 -29.51 0.38
CA THR A 526 -10.77 -28.41 -0.02
C THR A 526 -11.58 -27.20 -0.54
N PRO A 527 -11.06 -25.97 -0.40
CA PRO A 527 -11.77 -24.76 -0.85
C PRO A 527 -12.11 -24.78 -2.35
N LEU A 528 -13.31 -24.30 -2.68
CA LEU A 528 -13.78 -24.17 -4.05
C LEU A 528 -12.89 -23.24 -4.88
N LYS A 529 -12.44 -23.70 -6.05
CA LYS A 529 -11.76 -22.85 -7.04
C LYS A 529 -12.80 -22.17 -7.92
N THR A 530 -12.89 -20.86 -7.78
CA THR A 530 -13.80 -20.01 -8.57
C THR A 530 -13.05 -19.37 -9.76
N PRO A 531 -13.74 -19.01 -10.86
CA PRO A 531 -13.12 -18.31 -11.97
C PRO A 531 -12.44 -17.01 -11.52
N PHE A 532 -11.18 -16.81 -11.96
CA PHE A 532 -10.30 -15.72 -11.53
C PHE A 532 -10.02 -15.67 -10.03
N GLY A 533 -10.26 -16.78 -9.30
CA GLY A 533 -10.08 -16.87 -7.86
C GLY A 533 -10.97 -15.92 -7.05
N ARG A 534 -12.10 -15.50 -7.61
CA ARG A 534 -13.10 -14.65 -6.96
C ARG A 534 -13.78 -15.42 -5.84
N ARG A 535 -13.35 -15.22 -4.62
CA ARG A 535 -13.94 -15.82 -3.44
C ARG A 535 -14.19 -14.74 -2.40
N ILE A 536 -15.35 -14.77 -1.77
CA ILE A 536 -15.60 -13.89 -0.62
C ILE A 536 -14.72 -14.35 0.52
N ARG A 537 -14.01 -13.40 1.11
CA ARG A 537 -13.07 -13.61 2.21
C ARG A 537 -13.66 -13.08 3.51
N PRO A 538 -14.24 -13.96 4.38
CA PRO A 538 -14.83 -13.52 5.64
C PRO A 538 -13.86 -12.71 6.52
N ASP A 539 -12.58 -13.09 6.54
CA ASP A 539 -11.51 -12.42 7.27
C ASP A 539 -11.21 -10.99 6.78
N LEU A 540 -11.55 -10.64 5.54
CA LEU A 540 -11.40 -9.29 5.00
C LEU A 540 -12.63 -8.39 5.23
N PHE A 541 -13.79 -8.96 5.53
CA PHE A 541 -15.01 -8.17 5.85
C PHE A 541 -14.88 -7.30 7.09
N PHE A 542 -13.86 -7.56 7.89
CA PHE A 542 -13.59 -6.84 9.12
C PHE A 542 -12.81 -5.54 8.94
N SER A 543 -11.96 -5.43 7.91
CA SER A 543 -10.99 -4.33 7.80
C SER A 543 -11.63 -2.97 7.59
N ALA A 544 -12.75 -2.91 6.86
CA ALA A 544 -13.43 -1.66 6.53
C ALA A 544 -14.03 -0.94 7.74
N PHE A 545 -14.53 -1.70 8.71
CA PHE A 545 -15.36 -1.18 9.78
C PHE A 545 -14.74 -1.29 11.18
N ARG A 546 -13.55 -1.89 11.28
CA ARG A 546 -12.87 -2.14 12.56
C ARG A 546 -12.74 -0.89 13.42
N LYS A 547 -12.38 0.21 12.83
CA LYS A 547 -12.21 1.50 13.51
C LYS A 547 -13.52 2.01 14.17
N TYR A 548 -14.69 1.59 13.67
CA TYR A 548 -15.99 1.99 14.20
C TYR A 548 -16.66 0.92 15.05
N GLU A 549 -16.09 -0.28 15.15
CA GLU A 549 -16.67 -1.43 15.86
C GLU A 549 -16.98 -1.13 17.32
N ASN A 550 -16.00 -0.61 18.05
CA ASN A 550 -16.14 -0.30 19.47
C ASN A 550 -17.15 0.83 19.72
N VAL A 551 -17.20 1.83 18.84
CA VAL A 551 -18.17 2.93 18.94
C VAL A 551 -19.57 2.42 18.65
N ALA A 552 -19.74 1.61 17.63
CA ALA A 552 -21.03 1.03 17.28
C ALA A 552 -21.56 0.11 18.39
N LYS A 553 -20.70 -0.72 19.01
CA LYS A 553 -21.07 -1.55 20.17
C LYS A 553 -21.51 -0.71 21.37
N LYS A 554 -20.74 0.29 21.79
CA LYS A 554 -21.08 1.16 22.92
C LYS A 554 -22.37 1.95 22.67
N LEU A 555 -22.54 2.51 21.46
CA LEU A 555 -23.76 3.23 21.07
C LEU A 555 -24.97 2.31 21.10
N LYS A 556 -24.86 1.10 20.57
CA LYS A 556 -25.94 0.13 20.57
C LYS A 556 -26.37 -0.21 21.99
N ILE A 557 -25.44 -0.55 22.89
CA ILE A 557 -25.73 -0.89 24.28
C ILE A 557 -26.50 0.26 24.95
N ASN A 558 -26.01 1.49 24.82
CA ASN A 558 -26.67 2.68 25.46
C ASN A 558 -28.07 2.96 24.92
N ILE A 559 -28.32 2.67 23.63
CA ILE A 559 -29.62 2.88 22.99
C ILE A 559 -30.59 1.76 23.40
N GLU A 560 -30.11 0.51 23.47
CA GLU A 560 -30.91 -0.66 23.87
C GLU A 560 -31.28 -0.64 25.35
N GLU A 561 -30.43 -0.13 26.26
CA GLU A 561 -30.74 0.11 27.68
C GLU A 561 -31.92 1.08 27.88
N LYS A 562 -32.20 1.93 26.90
CA LYS A 562 -33.33 2.83 26.88
C LYS A 562 -34.57 2.26 26.17
N GLY A 563 -34.53 0.98 25.79
CA GLY A 563 -35.64 0.29 25.16
C GLY A 563 -35.80 0.51 23.66
N PHE A 564 -34.84 1.12 23.00
CA PHE A 564 -34.81 1.29 21.54
C PHE A 564 -33.98 0.22 20.87
N LYS A 565 -34.48 -0.36 19.77
CA LYS A 565 -33.75 -1.35 18.98
C LYS A 565 -33.00 -0.67 17.84
N ILE A 566 -31.71 -0.98 17.69
CA ILE A 566 -30.88 -0.52 16.61
C ILE A 566 -29.85 -1.60 16.22
N TYR A 567 -29.54 -1.71 14.93
CA TYR A 567 -28.54 -2.67 14.48
C TYR A 567 -27.15 -2.03 14.37
N LYS A 568 -26.16 -2.80 14.76
CA LYS A 568 -24.74 -2.39 14.70
C LYS A 568 -24.31 -2.02 13.27
N SER A 569 -24.80 -2.73 12.27
CA SER A 569 -24.56 -2.47 10.85
C SER A 569 -25.05 -1.09 10.39
N ASP A 570 -26.23 -0.63 10.89
CA ASP A 570 -26.78 0.68 10.53
C ASP A 570 -25.93 1.81 11.11
N ILE A 571 -25.48 1.64 12.36
CA ILE A 571 -24.58 2.61 13.02
C ILE A 571 -23.25 2.69 12.24
N LYS A 572 -22.66 1.55 11.90
CA LYS A 572 -21.39 1.49 11.13
C LYS A 572 -21.55 2.13 9.76
N ARG A 573 -22.62 1.82 9.04
CA ARG A 573 -22.93 2.40 7.74
C ARG A 573 -22.96 3.92 7.82
N ARG A 574 -23.70 4.47 8.77
CA ARG A 574 -23.85 5.93 8.94
C ARG A 574 -22.53 6.60 9.34
N LEU A 575 -21.72 5.94 10.18
CA LEU A 575 -20.39 6.41 10.53
C LEU A 575 -19.44 6.45 9.31
N VAL A 576 -19.56 5.48 8.41
CA VAL A 576 -18.76 5.46 7.16
C VAL A 576 -19.24 6.55 6.20
N GLU A 577 -20.56 6.66 5.97
CA GLU A 577 -21.15 7.69 5.10
C GLU A 577 -20.76 9.10 5.54
N ASN A 578 -20.73 9.32 6.85
CA ASN A 578 -20.43 10.63 7.46
C ASN A 578 -18.95 10.77 7.92
N ASN A 579 -18.03 9.95 7.41
CA ASN A 579 -16.60 9.98 7.77
C ASN A 579 -16.31 9.92 9.29
N GLY A 580 -17.06 9.11 10.01
CA GLY A 580 -16.89 8.89 11.44
C GLY A 580 -17.71 9.82 12.32
N PHE A 581 -18.64 10.57 11.74
CA PHE A 581 -19.49 11.51 12.44
C PHE A 581 -20.94 11.00 12.56
N LEU A 582 -21.57 11.20 13.73
CA LEU A 582 -22.99 10.94 13.96
C LEU A 582 -23.64 12.14 14.65
N SER A 583 -24.71 12.65 14.08
CA SER A 583 -25.56 13.65 14.71
C SER A 583 -26.72 12.98 15.51
N HIS A 584 -27.30 13.72 16.44
CA HIS A 584 -28.53 13.27 17.12
C HIS A 584 -29.68 13.03 16.13
N GLN A 585 -29.73 13.77 15.02
CA GLN A 585 -30.71 13.57 13.96
C GLN A 585 -30.50 12.23 13.23
N ASP A 586 -29.25 11.88 12.90
CA ASP A 586 -28.95 10.59 12.29
C ASP A 586 -29.41 9.42 13.17
N LEU A 587 -29.19 9.52 14.49
CA LEU A 587 -29.64 8.49 15.44
C LEU A 587 -31.15 8.40 15.51
N LYS A 588 -31.86 9.54 15.51
CA LYS A 588 -33.34 9.55 15.46
C LYS A 588 -33.84 8.85 14.20
N ASP A 589 -33.25 9.18 13.06
CA ASP A 589 -33.65 8.60 11.77
C ASP A 589 -33.41 7.08 11.74
N MET A 590 -32.28 6.61 12.30
CA MET A 590 -31.97 5.18 12.37
C MET A 590 -32.91 4.42 13.32
N ILE A 591 -33.20 4.97 14.51
CA ILE A 591 -34.15 4.39 15.45
C ILE A 591 -35.56 4.33 14.83
N PHE A 592 -35.97 5.38 14.14
CA PHE A 592 -37.25 5.40 13.43
C PHE A 592 -37.35 4.34 12.33
N LEU A 593 -36.31 4.20 11.52
CA LEU A 593 -36.28 3.19 10.45
C LEU A 593 -36.27 1.77 11.01
N SER A 594 -35.57 1.51 12.11
CA SER A 594 -35.55 0.18 12.74
C SER A 594 -36.91 -0.24 13.28
N HIS A 595 -37.67 0.70 13.84
CA HIS A 595 -39.04 0.44 14.30
C HIS A 595 -40.04 0.24 13.16
N LYS A 596 -39.89 0.96 12.06
CA LYS A 596 -40.78 0.81 10.89
C LYS A 596 -40.69 -0.58 10.23
N ASN A 597 -39.52 -1.20 10.30
CA ASN A 597 -39.26 -2.50 9.65
C ASN A 597 -39.63 -3.73 10.53
N ASN A 598 -39.93 -3.54 11.84
CA ASN A 598 -40.11 -4.64 12.80
C ASN A 598 -41.56 -4.92 13.26
N GLY A 599 -42.59 -4.47 12.54
CA GLY A 599 -43.96 -4.86 12.79
C GLY A 599 -44.87 -3.82 13.47
N PRO A 600 -46.17 -4.13 13.73
CA PRO A 600 -47.18 -3.18 14.09
C PRO A 600 -47.10 -2.76 15.58
N TYR A 601 -46.28 -1.80 15.91
CA TYR A 601 -46.45 -1.02 17.13
C TYR A 601 -47.32 0.21 16.86
N PRO A 602 -48.29 0.51 17.74
CA PRO A 602 -49.23 1.60 17.51
C PRO A 602 -48.49 2.94 17.46
N MET A 603 -48.58 3.62 16.32
CA MET A 603 -47.95 4.92 16.03
C MET A 603 -48.28 6.03 17.02
N ASN A 604 -49.27 5.85 17.88
CA ASN A 604 -49.82 6.87 18.79
C ASN A 604 -49.03 7.04 20.10
N GLN A 605 -47.97 6.25 20.35
CA GLN A 605 -47.14 6.42 21.56
C GLN A 605 -45.74 6.96 21.27
N LEU A 606 -45.38 7.09 20.04
CA LEU A 606 -44.12 7.73 19.63
C LEU A 606 -44.38 9.25 19.41
N ASN A 607 -44.63 9.98 20.46
CA ASN A 607 -44.28 11.40 20.56
C ASN A 607 -42.73 11.43 20.51
N ILE A 608 -42.18 11.44 19.28
CA ILE A 608 -40.73 11.54 19.03
C ILE A 608 -40.31 13.01 19.23
N SER A 609 -40.60 13.57 20.37
CA SER A 609 -39.72 14.50 21.07
C SER A 609 -38.73 13.72 21.94
N THR A 610 -38.19 12.62 21.42
CA THR A 610 -37.11 11.90 22.12
C THR A 610 -35.92 12.82 22.14
N ASP A 611 -35.84 13.53 23.24
CA ASP A 611 -34.66 14.29 23.60
C ASP A 611 -33.51 13.28 23.81
N LEU A 612 -32.65 13.16 22.85
CA LEU A 612 -31.45 12.34 22.94
C LEU A 612 -30.31 13.07 23.70
N SER A 613 -30.65 14.14 24.43
CA SER A 613 -29.70 14.92 25.23
C SER A 613 -28.98 14.09 26.31
N TRP A 614 -29.58 12.94 26.72
CA TRP A 614 -28.96 12.01 27.66
C TRP A 614 -27.75 11.26 27.02
N LEU A 615 -27.66 11.21 25.70
CA LEU A 615 -26.58 10.51 24.97
C LEU A 615 -25.42 11.48 24.72
N ASP A 616 -24.43 11.42 25.59
CA ASP A 616 -23.21 12.20 25.42
C ASP A 616 -22.28 11.52 24.37
N LEU A 617 -22.49 11.89 23.11
CA LEU A 617 -21.68 11.37 21.99
C LEU A 617 -20.19 11.69 22.18
N SER A 618 -19.85 12.77 22.87
CA SER A 618 -18.45 13.17 23.07
C SER A 618 -17.66 12.20 23.94
N LYS A 619 -18.33 11.61 24.95
CA LYS A 619 -17.72 10.57 25.81
C LYS A 619 -17.52 9.25 25.08
N LEU A 620 -18.46 8.87 24.22
CA LEU A 620 -18.40 7.61 23.46
C LEU A 620 -17.29 7.59 22.41
N PHE A 621 -17.03 8.74 21.79
CA PHE A 621 -15.95 8.89 20.82
C PHE A 621 -14.56 9.09 21.48
N GLY A 622 -14.48 9.52 22.74
CA GLY A 622 -13.23 9.88 23.41
C GLY A 622 -12.22 8.75 23.60
N ASP A 623 -12.70 7.52 23.80
CA ASP A 623 -11.86 6.34 24.05
C ASP A 623 -11.49 5.55 22.77
N SER A 624 -12.07 5.89 21.63
CA SER A 624 -11.98 5.07 20.41
C SER A 624 -10.86 5.46 19.46
N GLY A 625 -10.00 6.45 19.82
CA GLY A 625 -8.98 6.99 18.93
C GLY A 625 -9.54 7.75 17.72
N ILE A 626 -10.86 7.91 17.63
CA ILE A 626 -11.53 8.79 16.67
C ILE A 626 -11.39 10.22 17.21
N PRO A 627 -10.87 11.16 16.41
CA PRO A 627 -10.67 12.53 16.89
C PRO A 627 -11.96 13.12 17.44
N ARG A 628 -11.91 13.66 18.66
CA ARG A 628 -13.02 14.44 19.21
C ARG A 628 -13.30 15.60 18.27
N VAL A 629 -14.47 15.56 17.66
CA VAL A 629 -15.00 16.73 16.97
C VAL A 629 -16.00 17.35 17.94
N GLU A 630 -15.53 18.24 18.79
CA GLU A 630 -16.41 19.23 19.38
C GLU A 630 -17.01 20.03 18.22
N ILE A 631 -18.26 19.76 17.91
CA ILE A 631 -19.03 20.64 17.05
C ILE A 631 -19.41 21.84 17.92
N GLN A 632 -18.51 22.80 18.02
CA GLN A 632 -18.96 24.17 18.12
C GLN A 632 -19.66 24.44 16.79
N ASP A 633 -20.86 25.04 16.89
CA ASP A 633 -21.61 25.54 15.74
C ASP A 633 -20.73 26.53 14.98
N PHE A 634 -19.90 26.01 14.10
CA PHE A 634 -19.00 26.81 13.28
C PHE A 634 -19.76 27.17 12.00
N SER A 635 -20.14 28.44 11.88
CA SER A 635 -20.86 28.97 10.73
C SER A 635 -19.97 29.40 9.56
N GLY A 636 -18.65 29.16 9.66
CA GLY A 636 -17.67 29.54 8.62
C GLY A 636 -17.43 28.45 7.58
N PRO A 637 -16.61 28.74 6.55
CA PRO A 637 -16.25 27.78 5.52
C PRO A 637 -15.48 26.57 6.08
N ILE A 638 -15.84 25.38 5.62
CA ILE A 638 -15.18 24.12 5.96
C ILE A 638 -14.62 23.54 4.67
N VAL A 639 -13.32 23.22 4.65
CA VAL A 639 -12.64 22.66 3.49
C VAL A 639 -12.07 21.29 3.85
N TRP A 640 -12.31 20.31 2.99
CA TRP A 640 -11.81 18.96 3.16
C TRP A 640 -10.61 18.72 2.25
N TYR A 641 -9.52 18.23 2.83
CA TYR A 641 -8.31 17.88 2.10
C TYR A 641 -8.03 16.39 2.14
N ARG A 642 -7.36 15.90 1.10
CA ARG A 642 -6.80 14.56 1.05
C ARG A 642 -5.46 14.54 1.80
N GLU A 643 -5.15 13.40 2.46
CA GLU A 643 -3.87 13.17 3.12
C GLU A 643 -3.14 12.01 2.45
N TRP A 644 -1.84 12.15 2.25
CA TRP A 644 -1.01 11.09 1.72
C TRP A 644 -0.74 10.04 2.80
N ASP A 645 -1.06 8.77 2.52
CA ASP A 645 -0.70 7.64 3.37
C ASP A 645 0.49 6.92 2.77
N ASN A 646 1.63 6.95 3.47
CA ASN A 646 2.87 6.36 2.97
C ASN A 646 2.83 4.82 2.95
N ASN A 647 2.08 4.19 3.84
CA ASN A 647 1.94 2.73 3.86
C ASN A 647 1.11 2.24 2.69
N LEU A 648 0.11 3.02 2.34
CA LEU A 648 -0.81 2.71 1.26
C LEU A 648 -0.37 3.27 -0.09
N GLN A 649 0.66 4.13 -0.14
CA GLN A 649 1.16 4.81 -1.35
C GLN A 649 0.02 5.50 -2.14
N ASP A 650 -0.95 6.08 -1.42
CA ASP A 650 -2.13 6.71 -2.01
C ASP A 650 -2.67 7.83 -1.11
N TYR A 651 -3.55 8.67 -1.67
CA TYR A 651 -4.22 9.74 -0.94
C TYR A 651 -5.54 9.25 -0.32
N LEU A 652 -5.66 9.38 1.00
CA LEU A 652 -6.92 9.24 1.71
C LEU A 652 -7.80 10.46 1.42
N GLN A 653 -8.93 10.27 0.73
CA GLN A 653 -9.81 11.36 0.31
C GLN A 653 -10.61 11.92 1.50
N ALA A 654 -10.84 13.23 1.52
CA ALA A 654 -11.59 13.94 2.58
C ALA A 654 -11.14 13.53 4.00
N HIS A 655 -9.83 13.42 4.21
CA HIS A 655 -9.24 12.88 5.44
C HIS A 655 -8.91 13.95 6.47
N VAL A 656 -8.68 15.18 6.02
CA VAL A 656 -8.35 16.33 6.87
C VAL A 656 -9.44 17.39 6.70
N ARG A 657 -10.01 17.84 7.82
CA ARG A 657 -11.00 18.91 7.86
C ARG A 657 -10.34 20.20 8.35
N VAL A 658 -10.40 21.24 7.54
CA VAL A 658 -9.88 22.56 7.85
C VAL A 658 -11.04 23.54 8.04
N LEU A 659 -11.02 24.23 9.17
CA LEU A 659 -11.99 25.26 9.52
C LEU A 659 -11.36 26.63 9.19
N ASP A 660 -11.93 27.35 8.24
CA ASP A 660 -11.44 28.66 7.82
C ASP A 660 -12.06 29.74 8.71
N LYS A 661 -11.22 30.33 9.53
CA LYS A 661 -11.60 31.34 10.53
C LYS A 661 -10.85 32.65 10.29
N THR A 662 -11.51 33.77 10.50
CA THR A 662 -10.83 35.07 10.53
C THR A 662 -10.31 35.36 11.94
N MET A 663 -9.07 35.85 12.04
CA MET A 663 -8.46 36.19 13.32
C MET A 663 -9.21 37.35 13.99
N THR A 664 -9.47 37.24 15.28
CA THR A 664 -10.07 38.34 16.09
C THR A 664 -9.06 39.44 16.27
N CYS A 665 -9.52 40.70 16.33
CA CYS A 665 -8.67 41.85 16.62
C CYS A 665 -8.33 41.93 18.12
N HIS A 666 -7.09 42.24 18.44
CA HIS A 666 -6.68 42.57 19.81
C HIS A 666 -5.88 43.87 19.83
N SER A 667 -6.24 44.80 20.67
CA SER A 667 -5.53 46.04 20.82
C SER A 667 -4.14 45.80 21.42
N GLY A 668 -3.11 46.36 20.81
CA GLY A 668 -1.73 46.22 21.27
C GLY A 668 -0.73 46.87 20.30
N ASP A 669 0.46 47.16 20.76
CA ASP A 669 1.45 47.96 20.05
C ASP A 669 2.63 47.15 19.52
N VAL A 670 2.48 45.82 19.40
CA VAL A 670 3.55 44.90 19.00
C VAL A 670 4.15 45.30 17.65
N TYR A 671 3.32 45.72 16.71
CA TYR A 671 3.79 46.13 15.38
C TYR A 671 4.73 47.35 15.49
N ASP A 672 4.29 48.41 16.15
CA ASP A 672 5.03 49.67 16.27
C ASP A 672 6.28 49.50 17.17
N LEU A 673 6.19 48.75 18.24
CA LEU A 673 7.33 48.42 19.10
C LEU A 673 8.41 47.61 18.36
N THR A 674 8.01 46.67 17.48
CA THR A 674 8.92 45.93 16.64
C THR A 674 9.63 46.85 15.64
N LEU A 675 8.92 47.74 15.00
CA LEU A 675 9.51 48.74 14.09
C LEU A 675 10.52 49.66 14.81
N GLN A 676 10.21 50.06 16.02
CA GLN A 676 11.14 50.85 16.84
C GLN A 676 12.40 50.07 17.22
N ARG A 677 12.21 48.85 17.71
CA ARG A 677 13.31 47.94 18.12
C ARG A 677 14.27 47.67 16.98
N TYR A 678 13.77 47.40 15.79
CA TYR A 678 14.55 46.94 14.63
C TYR A 678 14.69 48.03 13.54
N ARG A 679 14.62 49.33 13.90
CA ARG A 679 14.63 50.45 12.96
C ARG A 679 15.76 50.41 11.94
N GLY A 680 16.98 50.01 12.39
CA GLY A 680 18.14 49.90 11.50
C GLY A 680 18.00 48.73 10.52
N LEU A 681 17.47 47.59 10.98
CA LEU A 681 17.24 46.38 10.19
C LEU A 681 16.13 46.60 9.15
N VAL A 682 15.03 47.25 9.54
CA VAL A 682 13.93 47.60 8.66
C VAL A 682 14.41 48.38 7.46
N LYS A 683 15.27 49.39 7.68
CA LYS A 683 15.87 50.20 6.57
C LYS A 683 16.68 49.33 5.63
N LYS A 684 17.51 48.40 6.16
CA LYS A 684 18.29 47.48 5.32
C LYS A 684 17.42 46.52 4.52
N ILE A 685 16.38 45.96 5.16
CA ILE A 685 15.45 45.05 4.52
C ILE A 685 14.67 45.78 3.41
N ARG A 686 14.11 46.98 3.70
CA ARG A 686 13.40 47.75 2.71
C ARG A 686 14.30 48.07 1.48
N TYR A 687 15.53 48.46 1.71
CA TYR A 687 16.50 48.73 0.62
C TYR A 687 16.80 47.46 -0.19
N ALA A 688 17.04 46.33 0.49
CA ALA A 688 17.31 45.06 -0.20
C ALA A 688 16.11 44.62 -1.05
N PHE A 689 14.88 44.79 -0.55
CA PHE A 689 13.67 44.44 -1.30
C PHE A 689 13.34 45.46 -2.40
N GLU A 690 13.72 46.73 -2.25
CA GLU A 690 13.60 47.71 -3.32
C GLU A 690 14.43 47.36 -4.55
N LEU A 691 15.60 46.77 -4.35
CA LEU A 691 16.44 46.26 -5.43
C LEU A 691 15.81 45.06 -6.18
N LEU A 692 14.79 44.42 -5.62
CA LEU A 692 14.07 43.33 -6.27
C LEU A 692 12.92 43.88 -7.19
N LYS A 693 12.63 45.16 -7.16
CA LYS A 693 11.67 45.74 -8.11
C LYS A 693 12.23 45.65 -9.52
N PRO A 694 11.48 45.14 -10.48
CA PRO A 694 11.99 45.11 -11.85
C PRO A 694 12.13 46.52 -12.42
N GLU A 695 13.37 46.98 -12.53
CA GLU A 695 13.72 48.21 -13.20
C GLU A 695 14.19 47.90 -14.62
N GLY A 696 13.29 47.88 -15.56
CA GLY A 696 13.69 47.77 -16.95
C GLY A 696 12.80 46.97 -17.87
N LEU A 697 13.08 47.16 -19.14
CA LEU A 697 12.45 46.41 -20.23
C LEU A 697 13.27 45.15 -20.55
N ILE A 698 12.61 44.00 -20.52
CA ILE A 698 13.22 42.75 -21.02
C ILE A 698 13.18 42.77 -22.55
N ARG A 699 14.30 42.41 -23.16
CA ARG A 699 14.41 42.22 -24.62
C ARG A 699 14.03 40.82 -24.97
N LEU A 700 12.81 40.62 -25.53
CA LEU A 700 12.37 39.35 -26.13
C LEU A 700 12.81 39.35 -27.59
N ARG A 701 13.69 38.40 -27.92
CA ARG A 701 14.19 38.21 -29.27
C ARG A 701 13.30 37.22 -30.05
N GLN A 702 13.41 37.25 -31.36
CA GLN A 702 12.65 36.37 -32.27
C GLN A 702 11.14 36.46 -32.03
N TRP A 703 10.62 37.67 -32.00
CA TRP A 703 9.19 37.98 -31.87
C TRP A 703 8.59 38.33 -33.24
N ILE A 704 7.25 38.17 -33.38
CA ILE A 704 6.54 38.44 -34.62
C ILE A 704 6.47 39.95 -34.92
N GLU A 705 6.43 40.77 -33.86
CA GLU A 705 6.34 42.24 -33.91
C GLU A 705 7.22 42.83 -32.80
N GLY A 706 7.83 44.00 -33.01
CA GLY A 706 8.66 44.64 -32.00
C GLY A 706 9.20 46.00 -32.44
N ASP A 707 9.93 46.63 -31.51
CA ASP A 707 10.48 47.99 -31.69
C ASP A 707 11.80 47.98 -32.45
N GLU A 708 12.53 46.84 -32.45
CA GLU A 708 13.82 46.70 -33.11
C GLU A 708 13.86 45.38 -33.90
N PHE A 709 14.72 45.35 -34.93
CA PHE A 709 14.98 44.11 -35.67
C PHE A 709 16.03 43.24 -34.97
N ASP A 710 15.80 41.96 -34.92
CA ASP A 710 16.80 40.96 -34.50
C ASP A 710 17.67 40.61 -35.72
N TYR A 711 18.85 41.26 -35.82
CA TYR A 711 19.77 41.07 -36.94
C TYR A 711 20.19 39.63 -37.14
N ARG A 712 20.26 38.84 -36.11
CA ARG A 712 20.60 37.43 -36.20
C ARG A 712 19.43 36.62 -36.82
N ALA A 713 18.19 36.86 -36.39
CA ALA A 713 17.03 36.26 -36.97
C ALA A 713 16.83 36.71 -38.44
N MET A 714 17.15 37.94 -38.78
CA MET A 714 17.14 38.41 -40.16
C MET A 714 18.19 37.70 -41.02
N LEU A 715 19.39 37.46 -40.49
CA LEU A 715 20.41 36.69 -41.22
C LEU A 715 19.95 35.26 -41.47
N ASP A 716 19.40 34.61 -40.46
CA ASP A 716 18.85 33.24 -40.56
C ASP A 716 17.70 33.22 -41.58
N PHE A 717 16.81 34.22 -41.59
CA PHE A 717 15.74 34.37 -42.59
C PHE A 717 16.28 34.42 -44.01
N VAL A 718 17.33 35.22 -44.26
CA VAL A 718 17.93 35.34 -45.59
C VAL A 718 18.58 34.03 -46.01
N LEU A 719 19.28 33.36 -45.09
CA LEU A 719 19.95 32.09 -45.35
C LEU A 719 18.93 30.96 -45.66
N ASP A 720 17.86 30.86 -44.89
CA ASP A 720 16.78 29.90 -45.10
C ASP A 720 16.07 30.16 -46.41
N LYS A 721 15.79 31.43 -46.75
CA LYS A 721 15.18 31.80 -48.04
C LYS A 721 16.09 31.41 -49.22
N LYS A 722 17.41 31.66 -49.12
CA LYS A 722 18.37 31.23 -50.14
C LYS A 722 18.51 29.69 -50.22
N ALA A 723 18.35 28.99 -49.10
CA ALA A 723 18.38 27.53 -49.06
C ALA A 723 17.05 26.86 -49.49
N GLY A 724 16.05 27.62 -49.92
CA GLY A 724 14.73 27.11 -50.32
C GLY A 724 13.88 26.55 -49.15
N LYS A 725 14.19 26.90 -47.91
CA LYS A 725 13.42 26.58 -46.74
C LYS A 725 12.40 27.67 -46.44
N ILE A 726 11.34 27.33 -45.73
CA ILE A 726 10.36 28.33 -45.24
C ILE A 726 11.00 29.03 -44.05
N PRO A 727 11.35 30.34 -44.16
CA PRO A 727 11.98 31.05 -43.08
C PRO A 727 11.00 31.44 -41.97
N SER A 728 11.52 31.69 -40.77
CA SER A 728 10.73 32.15 -39.64
C SER A 728 10.39 33.62 -39.79
N GLU A 729 9.14 34.02 -39.58
CA GLU A 729 8.69 35.43 -39.60
C GLU A 729 9.01 36.19 -38.29
N ARG A 730 9.65 35.54 -37.33
CA ARG A 730 9.98 36.10 -36.01
C ARG A 730 11.29 36.93 -36.10
N LEU A 731 11.21 38.13 -36.61
CA LEU A 731 12.36 38.96 -36.94
C LEU A 731 12.62 40.13 -36.00
N TYR A 732 11.75 40.31 -35.01
CA TYR A 732 11.78 41.50 -34.16
C TYR A 732 12.27 41.21 -32.75
N ILE A 733 12.74 42.28 -32.09
CA ILE A 733 12.98 42.36 -30.66
C ILE A 733 11.90 43.26 -30.08
N LYS A 734 11.16 42.73 -29.12
CA LYS A 734 10.12 43.46 -28.40
C LYS A 734 10.61 43.79 -27.00
N HIS A 735 10.48 45.04 -26.59
CA HIS A 735 10.77 45.46 -25.24
C HIS A 735 9.48 45.34 -24.41
N ILE A 736 9.44 44.42 -23.46
CA ILE A 736 8.29 44.24 -22.57
C ILE A 736 8.69 44.68 -21.16
N LYS A 737 7.83 45.49 -20.54
CA LYS A 737 8.00 45.78 -19.12
C LYS A 737 7.80 44.49 -18.31
N GLN A 738 8.83 44.16 -17.55
CA GLN A 738 8.73 43.01 -16.68
C GLN A 738 7.69 43.30 -15.58
N LEU A 739 6.54 42.65 -15.66
CA LEU A 739 5.57 42.66 -14.59
C LEU A 739 5.95 41.55 -13.62
N ARG A 740 6.06 41.87 -12.36
CA ARG A 740 6.24 40.90 -11.30
C ARG A 740 4.87 40.35 -10.96
N ASP A 741 4.69 39.03 -11.17
CA ASP A 741 3.45 38.31 -10.86
C ASP A 741 3.77 37.26 -9.79
N VAL A 742 3.95 37.76 -8.57
CA VAL A 742 4.31 36.95 -7.39
C VAL A 742 3.32 37.24 -6.30
N SER A 743 2.80 36.17 -5.69
CA SER A 743 2.03 36.26 -4.45
C SER A 743 2.71 35.44 -3.36
N VAL A 744 2.69 35.94 -2.14
CA VAL A 744 3.37 35.33 -0.99
C VAL A 744 2.36 35.00 0.11
N LEU A 745 2.34 33.75 0.58
CA LEU A 745 1.60 33.37 1.77
C LEU A 745 2.58 33.09 2.93
N LEU A 746 2.42 33.85 4.01
CA LEU A 746 3.10 33.60 5.27
C LEU A 746 2.18 32.69 6.14
N LEU A 747 2.57 31.45 6.31
CA LEU A 747 1.82 30.48 7.11
C LEU A 747 2.55 30.24 8.43
N VAL A 748 1.92 30.60 9.54
CA VAL A 748 2.51 30.62 10.88
C VAL A 748 1.98 29.46 11.72
N ASP A 749 2.84 28.73 12.38
CA ASP A 749 2.45 27.72 13.35
C ASP A 749 1.97 28.36 14.65
N LEU A 750 0.72 28.13 15.01
CA LEU A 750 0.14 28.59 16.26
C LEU A 750 -0.06 27.45 17.26
N SER A 751 0.67 26.35 17.09
CA SER A 751 0.60 25.23 18.01
C SER A 751 1.16 25.58 19.41
N ARG A 752 0.81 24.79 20.42
CA ARG A 752 1.23 25.03 21.81
C ARG A 752 2.76 25.07 21.99
N SER A 753 3.51 24.40 21.13
CA SER A 753 4.98 24.39 21.17
C SER A 753 5.60 25.78 20.94
N THR A 754 4.93 26.70 20.25
CA THR A 754 5.42 28.06 20.01
C THR A 754 5.40 28.94 21.28
N ALA A 755 4.77 28.48 22.34
CA ALA A 755 4.85 29.10 23.68
C ALA A 755 6.20 28.84 24.41
N ASN A 756 7.03 27.92 23.89
CA ASN A 756 8.29 27.58 24.52
C ASN A 756 9.25 28.77 24.51
N PRO A 757 9.97 29.04 25.63
CA PRO A 757 10.98 30.08 25.67
C PRO A 757 12.20 29.68 24.83
N ILE A 758 12.83 30.65 24.21
CA ILE A 758 14.08 30.46 23.46
C ILE A 758 15.25 30.41 24.43
N LEU A 759 16.14 29.45 24.26
CA LEU A 759 17.33 29.27 25.10
C LEU A 759 18.14 30.59 25.15
N GLY A 760 18.33 31.12 26.38
CA GLY A 760 19.08 32.37 26.60
C GLY A 760 18.30 33.66 26.39
N SER A 761 16.97 33.59 26.16
CA SER A 761 16.08 34.75 26.03
C SER A 761 14.83 34.60 26.89
N GLN A 762 14.20 35.74 27.25
CA GLN A 762 12.86 35.73 27.87
C GLN A 762 11.75 35.66 26.83
N ALA A 763 12.07 35.79 25.54
CA ALA A 763 11.12 35.74 24.45
C ALA A 763 10.71 34.31 24.12
N THR A 764 9.45 34.11 23.77
CA THR A 764 8.94 32.85 23.24
C THR A 764 9.19 32.77 21.74
N VAL A 765 9.05 31.55 21.17
CA VAL A 765 9.11 31.33 19.71
C VAL A 765 8.07 32.20 19.02
N MET A 766 6.84 32.28 19.56
CA MET A 766 5.75 33.12 19.03
C MET A 766 6.10 34.61 19.01
N ASP A 767 6.84 35.12 20.00
CA ASP A 767 7.23 36.52 20.02
C ASP A 767 8.19 36.85 18.87
N VAL A 768 9.14 35.93 18.60
CA VAL A 768 10.09 36.11 17.49
C VAL A 768 9.40 35.93 16.14
N GLU A 769 8.43 35.04 16.02
CA GLU A 769 7.63 34.87 14.82
C GLU A 769 6.82 36.14 14.50
N LYS A 770 6.19 36.74 15.51
CA LYS A 770 5.48 38.03 15.34
C LYS A 770 6.42 39.11 14.85
N GLU A 771 7.57 39.29 15.49
CA GLU A 771 8.59 40.25 15.06
C GLU A 771 9.02 40.01 13.61
N ALA A 772 9.26 38.75 13.25
CA ALA A 772 9.63 38.38 11.88
C ALA A 772 8.51 38.67 10.86
N ILE A 773 7.24 38.42 11.19
CA ILE A 773 6.10 38.75 10.35
C ILE A 773 6.03 40.23 10.10
N VAL A 774 6.19 41.09 11.13
CA VAL A 774 6.18 42.54 10.98
C VAL A 774 7.29 42.99 10.02
N LEU A 775 8.51 42.47 10.16
CA LEU A 775 9.62 42.80 9.27
C LEU A 775 9.36 42.35 7.82
N PHE A 776 8.73 41.20 7.64
CA PHE A 776 8.38 40.70 6.32
C PHE A 776 7.27 41.53 5.66
N CYS A 777 6.26 41.97 6.42
CA CYS A 777 5.21 42.85 5.92
C CYS A 777 5.81 44.15 5.35
N GLU A 778 6.72 44.73 6.09
CA GLU A 778 7.43 45.95 5.65
C GLU A 778 8.24 45.75 4.36
N ALA A 779 8.82 44.60 4.19
CA ALA A 779 9.56 44.24 3.00
C ALA A 779 8.66 44.03 1.78
N LEU A 780 7.54 43.28 1.95
CA LEU A 780 6.61 42.95 0.88
C LEU A 780 5.82 44.18 0.40
N GLU A 781 5.49 45.09 1.30
CA GLU A 781 4.85 46.35 0.93
C GLU A 781 5.76 47.23 0.04
N VAL A 782 7.07 47.19 0.29
CA VAL A 782 8.03 47.93 -0.55
C VAL A 782 8.04 47.38 -1.97
N VAL A 783 8.04 46.07 -2.16
CA VAL A 783 8.04 45.42 -3.49
C VAL A 783 6.71 45.63 -4.20
N GLY A 784 5.61 45.63 -3.44
CA GLY A 784 4.26 45.71 -3.97
C GLY A 784 3.67 44.38 -4.43
N ASP A 785 4.25 43.25 -3.98
CA ASP A 785 3.69 41.92 -4.22
C ASP A 785 2.40 41.72 -3.40
N ALA A 786 1.46 40.98 -3.94
CA ALA A 786 0.29 40.51 -3.18
C ALA A 786 0.70 39.50 -2.12
N PHE A 787 0.34 39.73 -0.85
CA PHE A 787 0.66 38.80 0.21
C PHE A 787 -0.48 38.56 1.18
N SER A 788 -0.51 37.36 1.73
CA SER A 788 -1.48 36.92 2.74
C SER A 788 -0.73 36.40 3.97
N ILE A 789 -1.37 36.52 5.14
CA ILE A 789 -0.83 36.02 6.41
C ILE A 789 -1.91 35.15 7.02
N ALA A 790 -1.57 33.92 7.35
CA ALA A 790 -2.45 32.98 8.02
C ALA A 790 -1.71 32.20 9.10
N GLY A 791 -2.41 31.83 10.15
CA GLY A 791 -1.92 30.91 11.16
C GLY A 791 -2.66 29.58 11.09
N PHE A 792 -2.02 28.51 11.55
CA PHE A 792 -2.69 27.24 11.69
C PHE A 792 -2.44 26.63 13.07
N SER A 793 -3.44 25.88 13.54
CA SER A 793 -3.35 25.08 14.75
C SER A 793 -4.30 23.90 14.63
N GLY A 794 -4.03 22.76 15.27
CA GLY A 794 -4.90 21.61 15.12
C GLY A 794 -4.97 20.71 16.34
N THR A 795 -6.13 20.12 16.58
CA THR A 795 -6.39 19.05 17.55
C THR A 795 -6.55 17.71 16.85
N GLY A 796 -5.75 17.46 15.82
CA GLY A 796 -5.83 16.31 14.95
C GLY A 796 -6.45 16.60 13.59
N ARG A 797 -6.62 15.58 12.76
CA ARG A 797 -6.99 15.69 11.34
C ARG A 797 -8.36 16.33 11.07
N LEU A 798 -9.30 16.19 11.98
CA LEU A 798 -10.67 16.71 11.84
C LEU A 798 -10.91 18.06 12.50
N GLY A 799 -9.88 18.60 13.15
CA GLY A 799 -9.97 19.88 13.85
C GLY A 799 -8.77 20.77 13.57
N VAL A 800 -8.50 21.05 12.29
CA VAL A 800 -7.44 22.00 11.88
C VAL A 800 -8.07 23.38 11.70
N ASP A 801 -7.63 24.33 12.49
CA ASP A 801 -8.00 25.74 12.36
C ASP A 801 -7.03 26.43 11.40
N TYR A 802 -7.54 27.03 10.35
CA TYR A 802 -6.85 27.99 9.50
C TYR A 802 -7.32 29.39 9.83
N LEU A 803 -6.46 30.20 10.36
CA LEU A 803 -6.76 31.52 10.91
C LEU A 803 -6.22 32.62 10.00
N ARG A 804 -7.08 33.25 9.21
CA ARG A 804 -6.70 34.35 8.35
C ARG A 804 -6.44 35.61 9.16
N VAL A 805 -5.20 36.12 9.06
CA VAL A 805 -4.79 37.40 9.63
C VAL A 805 -4.92 38.49 8.59
N LYS A 806 -4.42 38.27 7.37
CA LYS A 806 -4.53 39.16 6.22
C LYS A 806 -4.77 38.37 4.95
N ASP A 807 -5.78 38.73 4.18
CA ASP A 807 -6.00 38.12 2.86
C ASP A 807 -5.19 38.83 1.77
N PHE A 808 -5.04 38.22 0.59
CA PHE A 808 -4.30 38.82 -0.54
C PHE A 808 -4.86 40.18 -0.98
N ASP A 809 -6.19 40.33 -0.94
CA ASP A 809 -6.89 41.51 -1.38
C ASP A 809 -6.97 42.62 -0.31
N GLU A 810 -6.62 42.32 0.94
CA GLU A 810 -6.61 43.30 2.04
C GLU A 810 -5.33 44.14 2.00
N LYS A 811 -5.43 45.43 2.29
CA LYS A 811 -4.28 46.31 2.51
C LYS A 811 -3.86 46.31 3.97
N MET A 812 -2.58 46.60 4.23
CA MET A 812 -2.09 46.76 5.61
C MET A 812 -2.73 47.98 6.26
N ASP A 813 -3.66 47.73 7.15
CA ASP A 813 -4.34 48.74 7.95
C ASP A 813 -4.21 48.43 9.45
N ASP A 814 -4.78 49.28 10.29
CA ASP A 814 -4.75 49.11 11.74
C ASP A 814 -5.49 47.84 12.17
N THR A 815 -6.47 47.38 11.40
CA THR A 815 -7.20 46.14 11.66
C THR A 815 -6.27 44.94 11.52
N ILE A 816 -5.45 44.92 10.47
CA ILE A 816 -4.45 43.85 10.23
C ILE A 816 -3.38 43.84 11.33
N LYS A 817 -2.90 45.02 11.75
CA LYS A 817 -1.95 45.16 12.86
C LYS A 817 -2.53 44.62 14.17
N GLN A 818 -3.82 44.87 14.44
CA GLN A 818 -4.52 44.31 15.60
C GLN A 818 -4.72 42.80 15.52
N ARG A 819 -4.93 42.24 14.31
CA ARG A 819 -4.95 40.76 14.10
C ARG A 819 -3.57 40.15 14.28
N ILE A 820 -2.49 40.81 13.89
CA ILE A 820 -1.11 40.34 14.16
C ILE A 820 -0.83 40.33 15.67
N ASN A 821 -1.28 41.39 16.40
CA ASN A 821 -1.19 41.41 17.86
C ASN A 821 -1.91 40.22 18.52
N ALA A 822 -3.03 39.78 17.97
CA ALA A 822 -3.86 38.70 18.49
C ALA A 822 -3.25 37.29 18.26
N LEU A 823 -2.18 37.17 17.46
CA LEU A 823 -1.50 35.90 17.30
C LEU A 823 -1.02 35.36 18.63
N SER A 824 -1.40 34.15 18.97
CA SER A 824 -1.05 33.51 20.25
C SER A 824 -0.99 31.99 20.06
N PRO A 825 -0.16 31.31 20.86
CA PRO A 825 -0.14 29.86 20.87
C PRO A 825 -1.52 29.30 21.21
N ARG A 826 -2.00 28.34 20.43
CA ARG A 826 -3.29 27.68 20.55
C ARG A 826 -3.11 26.17 20.81
N ARG A 827 -4.19 25.48 21.21
CA ARG A 827 -4.14 24.04 21.49
C ARG A 827 -3.93 23.22 20.23
#